data_f96761410c21c1a09587fd5d920d810e
#
_entry.id   f96761410c21c1a09587fd5d920d810e
#
_cell.length_a   1.000
_cell.length_b   1.000
_cell.length_c   1.000
_cell.angle_alpha   90.00
_cell.angle_beta   90.00
_cell.angle_gamma   90.00
#
_symmetry.space_group_name_H-M   'P 1'
#
loop_
_entity.id
_entity.type
_entity.pdbx_description
1 polymer ?
#
loop_
_entity_poly.entity_id
_entity_poly.type
_entity_poly.pdbx_seq_one_letter_code
_entity_poly.pdbx_strand_id
1 'polypeptide(L)'
;MSLIAELKRRNVIRMAGLYLVGAWLLVQIASTLFPAFGVPGWALRGLVIVLALGFVPAIVFAWVFEMTPDGLKRDEEVAPGQSIAPQTAQRMNRLLVAMLLLAVVYFGFDKFVLAPKREAALVATTTSQVVKAETLASAEATVSDNSIAVLPFVDMSQAKDQEYFSDGLSEEILNLLAQIRDLKVIGRTSSFAFKGRNEDLRTIGNTLGVAYLLEGSVRKSGNDLRITAQLIEVEGGSHLWSQTYDRKLENVFAIQSEIAAAIAEALKINLIGAGQAAPVAQAAASLPAYELFLQARRLIQGRTRSGLEAARGLLDEAIKLDPNYASALAAQAQTLYLLNNAGGGYGDLPLEQAIAMAQPLVERALALDPKLAEAHAVQGLLFNQQRDFPRAEAALGQALALNPNLTDALHWRAGMLGGSGRLREALAVRQRLDAIDPLNVANLLTLNGALRNSGKPTEASVVTARMLRAFPDNPQSFGAQAGDLVDAGQLAEAQVPAARMLALKSNWAPGLNAGIYYALGDFEKVLSLQESTRSRALIALGRNEEAVAVARERFAAAPEDRGAARDLLTALSWAGRFDELLALYRERWDDLKGLDTYFGAVEMEPLSSIATAQRAQGQQQALAATLAHWRKRIDFLREQGYPADAFLMSEARYRALAGERTAALKTLTRAIDTGERDPLLGRDPAFAELRDDPDFKAQLARMKKLINAERAKLNMAPLP
;
A
#
# COMPACT_ATOMS: atom_id res chain seq x y z
N MET A 1 -15.46 -48.02 39.48
CA MET A 1 -14.52 -46.86 39.36
C MET A 1 -14.82 -46.12 38.08
N SER A 2 -14.68 -44.81 38.05
CA SER A 2 -14.89 -44.08 36.79
C SER A 2 -13.78 -44.39 35.78
N LEU A 3 -14.06 -44.42 34.49
CA LEU A 3 -13.10 -44.67 33.40
C LEU A 3 -11.85 -43.78 33.54
N ILE A 4 -12.04 -42.53 33.96
CA ILE A 4 -10.95 -41.56 34.18
C ILE A 4 -10.01 -41.99 35.32
N ALA A 5 -10.55 -42.57 36.39
CA ALA A 5 -9.76 -43.05 37.52
C ALA A 5 -8.87 -44.24 37.08
N GLU A 6 -9.41 -45.12 36.22
CA GLU A 6 -8.69 -46.28 35.68
C GLU A 6 -7.58 -45.85 34.70
N LEU A 7 -7.84 -44.88 33.80
CA LEU A 7 -6.84 -44.28 32.90
C LEU A 7 -5.69 -43.60 33.65
N LYS A 8 -5.98 -42.96 34.80
CA LYS A 8 -4.95 -42.37 35.66
C LYS A 8 -4.13 -43.45 36.38
N ARG A 9 -4.77 -44.52 36.87
CA ARG A 9 -4.12 -45.64 37.58
C ARG A 9 -3.11 -46.35 36.66
N ARG A 10 -3.49 -46.60 35.41
CA ARG A 10 -2.67 -47.30 34.40
C ARG A 10 -1.68 -46.38 33.66
N ASN A 11 -1.46 -45.13 34.08
CA ASN A 11 -0.55 -44.17 33.48
C ASN A 11 -0.84 -43.82 31.99
N VAL A 12 -1.98 -44.21 31.44
CA VAL A 12 -2.35 -44.02 30.02
C VAL A 12 -2.34 -42.53 29.63
N ILE A 13 -2.92 -41.68 30.49
CA ILE A 13 -2.95 -40.21 30.24
C ILE A 13 -1.53 -39.61 30.17
N ARG A 14 -0.62 -40.07 31.03
CA ARG A 14 0.78 -39.62 31.05
C ARG A 14 1.54 -40.10 29.82
N MET A 15 1.31 -41.34 29.40
CA MET A 15 1.90 -41.88 28.18
C MET A 15 1.42 -41.14 26.92
N ALA A 16 0.11 -40.83 26.85
CA ALA A 16 -0.46 -40.03 25.79
C ALA A 16 0.20 -38.65 25.73
N GLY A 17 0.31 -37.94 26.86
CA GLY A 17 0.97 -36.65 26.95
C GLY A 17 2.45 -36.68 26.53
N LEU A 18 3.20 -37.70 27.00
CA LEU A 18 4.61 -37.89 26.67
C LEU A 18 4.79 -38.16 25.17
N TYR A 19 3.92 -38.99 24.58
CA TYR A 19 3.94 -39.31 23.16
C TYR A 19 3.64 -38.07 22.31
N LEU A 20 2.59 -37.31 22.63
CA LEU A 20 2.20 -36.13 21.88
C LEU A 20 3.28 -35.03 21.91
N VAL A 21 3.88 -34.75 23.07
CA VAL A 21 4.97 -33.77 23.19
C VAL A 21 6.21 -34.25 22.45
N GLY A 22 6.56 -35.55 22.54
CA GLY A 22 7.69 -36.13 21.82
C GLY A 22 7.48 -36.12 20.31
N ALA A 23 6.30 -36.51 19.84
CA ALA A 23 5.94 -36.47 18.44
C ALA A 23 5.99 -35.03 17.88
N TRP A 24 5.45 -34.06 18.62
CA TRP A 24 5.51 -32.64 18.24
C TRP A 24 6.96 -32.14 18.14
N LEU A 25 7.81 -32.43 19.12
CA LEU A 25 9.24 -32.07 19.06
C LEU A 25 9.96 -32.70 17.87
N LEU A 26 9.72 -33.96 17.56
CA LEU A 26 10.30 -34.65 16.42
C LEU A 26 9.88 -33.99 15.09
N VAL A 27 8.59 -33.64 14.96
CA VAL A 27 8.07 -32.95 13.77
C VAL A 27 8.71 -31.55 13.64
N GLN A 28 8.88 -30.80 14.73
CA GLN A 28 9.52 -29.50 14.71
C GLN A 28 11.01 -29.59 14.31
N ILE A 29 11.75 -30.53 14.87
CA ILE A 29 13.14 -30.78 14.50
C ILE A 29 13.25 -31.19 13.04
N ALA A 30 12.40 -32.12 12.58
CA ALA A 30 12.41 -32.58 11.20
C ALA A 30 12.03 -31.45 10.22
N SER A 31 11.05 -30.62 10.54
CA SER A 31 10.65 -29.48 9.72
C SER A 31 11.78 -28.44 9.53
N THR A 32 12.72 -28.38 10.49
CA THR A 32 13.88 -27.49 10.44
C THR A 32 15.07 -28.14 9.72
N LEU A 33 15.34 -29.42 9.97
CA LEU A 33 16.51 -30.11 9.42
C LEU A 33 16.30 -30.66 8.01
N PHE A 34 15.10 -31.19 7.68
CA PHE A 34 14.86 -31.80 6.38
C PHE A 34 15.12 -30.86 5.20
N PRO A 35 14.69 -29.57 5.22
CA PRO A 35 15.05 -28.62 4.15
C PRO A 35 16.56 -28.35 4.08
N ALA A 36 17.24 -28.28 5.21
CA ALA A 36 18.70 -28.06 5.27
C ALA A 36 19.53 -29.19 4.67
N PHE A 37 19.01 -30.43 4.69
CA PHE A 37 19.64 -31.61 4.09
C PHE A 37 19.06 -32.00 2.74
N GLY A 38 18.19 -31.16 2.13
CA GLY A 38 17.56 -31.45 0.84
C GLY A 38 16.59 -32.64 0.85
N VAL A 39 16.06 -33.01 2.01
CA VAL A 39 15.11 -34.12 2.15
C VAL A 39 13.77 -33.72 1.53
N PRO A 40 13.20 -34.55 0.61
CA PRO A 40 11.93 -34.24 -0.03
C PRO A 40 10.78 -34.04 0.98
N GLY A 41 9.87 -33.08 0.71
CA GLY A 41 8.76 -32.74 1.63
C GLY A 41 7.78 -33.88 1.95
N TRP A 42 7.73 -34.95 1.14
CA TRP A 42 6.94 -36.15 1.45
C TRP A 42 7.47 -36.90 2.68
N ALA A 43 8.76 -36.79 2.99
CA ALA A 43 9.36 -37.46 4.16
C ALA A 43 8.83 -36.88 5.48
N LEU A 44 8.62 -35.57 5.56
CA LEU A 44 7.99 -34.92 6.71
C LEU A 44 6.53 -35.39 6.88
N ARG A 45 5.78 -35.47 5.78
CA ARG A 45 4.40 -36.00 5.79
C ARG A 45 4.37 -37.48 6.22
N GLY A 46 5.29 -38.28 5.72
CA GLY A 46 5.46 -39.68 6.12
C GLY A 46 5.74 -39.80 7.63
N LEU A 47 6.63 -38.97 8.16
CA LEU A 47 6.91 -38.92 9.60
C LEU A 47 5.67 -38.60 10.43
N VAL A 48 4.87 -37.62 10.04
CA VAL A 48 3.62 -37.24 10.73
C VAL A 48 2.63 -38.40 10.72
N ILE A 49 2.46 -39.10 9.57
CA ILE A 49 1.56 -40.24 9.43
C ILE A 49 2.03 -41.39 10.33
N VAL A 50 3.33 -41.72 10.32
CA VAL A 50 3.90 -42.79 11.17
C VAL A 50 3.68 -42.48 12.66
N LEU A 51 3.92 -41.23 13.09
CA LEU A 51 3.68 -40.81 14.46
C LEU A 51 2.19 -40.86 14.82
N ALA A 52 1.31 -40.46 13.93
CA ALA A 52 -0.14 -40.55 14.16
C ALA A 52 -0.63 -42.02 14.27
N LEU A 53 -0.16 -42.88 13.38
CA LEU A 53 -0.49 -44.33 13.43
C LEU A 53 0.13 -45.01 14.65
N GLY A 54 1.32 -44.60 15.09
CA GLY A 54 1.99 -45.12 16.29
C GLY A 54 1.33 -44.73 17.61
N PHE A 55 0.51 -43.66 17.60
CA PHE A 55 -0.19 -43.23 18.82
C PHE A 55 -1.15 -44.29 19.37
N VAL A 56 -1.95 -44.88 18.51
CA VAL A 56 -2.94 -45.89 18.93
C VAL A 56 -2.28 -47.13 19.57
N PRO A 57 -1.29 -47.79 18.95
CA PRO A 57 -0.54 -48.88 19.60
C PRO A 57 0.11 -48.48 20.92
N ALA A 58 0.68 -47.24 21.01
CA ALA A 58 1.29 -46.77 22.26
C ALA A 58 0.27 -46.65 23.42
N ILE A 59 -0.93 -46.18 23.12
CA ILE A 59 -2.02 -46.10 24.11
C ILE A 59 -2.51 -47.50 24.51
N VAL A 60 -2.73 -48.40 23.54
CA VAL A 60 -3.13 -49.78 23.79
C VAL A 60 -2.08 -50.51 24.64
N PHE A 61 -0.80 -50.31 24.30
CA PHE A 61 0.30 -50.90 25.08
C PHE A 61 0.28 -50.38 26.54
N ALA A 62 0.13 -49.09 26.76
CA ALA A 62 0.03 -48.49 28.10
C ALA A 62 -1.23 -48.94 28.88
N TRP A 63 -2.28 -49.37 28.16
CA TRP A 63 -3.49 -49.90 28.77
C TRP A 63 -3.33 -51.37 29.20
N VAL A 64 -2.64 -52.21 28.39
CA VAL A 64 -2.56 -53.68 28.56
C VAL A 64 -1.40 -54.12 29.46
N PHE A 65 -0.27 -53.37 29.41
CA PHE A 65 0.97 -53.76 30.07
C PHE A 65 1.34 -52.83 31.23
N GLU A 66 1.81 -53.40 32.34
CA GLU A 66 2.38 -52.68 33.46
C GLU A 66 3.83 -53.11 33.70
N MET A 67 4.69 -52.15 34.07
CA MET A 67 6.08 -52.43 34.47
C MET A 67 6.13 -52.91 35.92
N THR A 68 6.74 -54.07 36.16
CA THR A 68 7.01 -54.63 37.46
C THR A 68 8.52 -54.76 37.68
N PRO A 69 9.02 -55.02 38.91
CA PRO A 69 10.44 -55.28 39.15
C PRO A 69 11.03 -56.42 38.31
N ASP A 70 10.20 -57.42 37.95
CA ASP A 70 10.57 -58.58 37.16
C ASP A 70 10.41 -58.41 35.65
N GLY A 71 10.02 -57.18 35.16
CA GLY A 71 9.81 -56.87 33.75
C GLY A 71 8.37 -56.49 33.40
N LEU A 72 8.03 -56.52 32.08
CA LEU A 72 6.70 -56.25 31.56
C LEU A 72 5.76 -57.42 31.79
N LYS A 73 4.66 -57.18 32.52
CA LYS A 73 3.57 -58.15 32.74
C LYS A 73 2.23 -57.57 32.33
N ARG A 74 1.26 -58.41 31.99
CA ARG A 74 -0.12 -57.94 31.79
C ARG A 74 -0.71 -57.45 33.10
N ASP A 75 -1.48 -56.32 33.05
CA ASP A 75 -2.08 -55.71 34.25
C ASP A 75 -2.91 -56.71 35.09
N GLU A 76 -3.53 -57.70 34.43
CA GLU A 76 -4.30 -58.77 35.06
C GLU A 76 -3.46 -59.78 35.87
N GLU A 77 -2.15 -59.84 35.61
CA GLU A 77 -1.20 -60.78 36.25
C GLU A 77 -0.41 -60.15 37.39
N VAL A 78 -0.64 -58.90 37.71
CA VAL A 78 0.10 -58.12 38.72
C VAL A 78 -0.62 -58.20 40.06
N ALA A 79 -0.03 -58.90 41.05
CA ALA A 79 -0.62 -59.07 42.42
C ALA A 79 -0.65 -57.70 43.15
N PRO A 80 -1.67 -57.47 44.02
CA PRO A 80 -1.76 -56.27 44.84
C PRO A 80 -0.51 -56.09 45.72
N GLY A 81 0.28 -55.04 45.48
CA GLY A 81 1.53 -54.69 46.17
C GLY A 81 2.82 -54.86 45.36
N GLN A 82 2.79 -55.43 44.15
CA GLN A 82 3.92 -55.60 43.30
C GLN A 82 4.01 -54.46 42.17
N SER A 83 2.99 -53.61 42.11
CA SER A 83 2.93 -52.52 41.13
C SER A 83 3.93 -51.40 41.48
N ILE A 84 4.82 -51.08 40.55
CA ILE A 84 5.68 -49.89 40.61
C ILE A 84 5.09 -48.69 39.86
N ALA A 85 3.78 -48.73 39.51
CA ALA A 85 3.06 -47.67 38.81
C ALA A 85 3.25 -46.26 39.41
N PRO A 86 3.30 -46.05 40.76
CA PRO A 86 3.54 -44.74 41.34
C PRO A 86 4.97 -44.21 41.05
N GLN A 87 5.97 -45.09 41.04
CA GLN A 87 7.36 -44.73 40.75
C GLN A 87 7.55 -44.42 39.24
N THR A 88 6.95 -45.24 38.38
CA THR A 88 6.91 -45.01 36.92
C THR A 88 6.17 -43.71 36.59
N ALA A 89 5.05 -43.44 37.29
CA ALA A 89 4.33 -42.16 37.14
C ALA A 89 5.19 -40.93 37.48
N GLN A 90 5.99 -40.98 38.53
CA GLN A 90 6.91 -39.89 38.88
C GLN A 90 8.03 -39.70 37.84
N ARG A 91 8.59 -40.80 37.33
CA ARG A 91 9.60 -40.73 36.25
C ARG A 91 8.99 -40.15 34.96
N MET A 92 7.81 -40.60 34.57
CA MET A 92 7.09 -40.06 33.39
C MET A 92 6.75 -38.56 33.54
N ASN A 93 6.31 -38.15 34.72
CA ASN A 93 6.06 -36.71 34.97
C ASN A 93 7.33 -35.88 34.86
N ARG A 94 8.47 -36.37 35.40
CA ARG A 94 9.77 -35.66 35.24
C ARG A 94 10.20 -35.57 33.77
N LEU A 95 10.04 -36.64 32.99
CA LEU A 95 10.32 -36.66 31.57
C LEU A 95 9.39 -35.73 30.82
N LEU A 96 8.10 -35.69 31.12
CA LEU A 96 7.13 -34.82 30.50
C LEU A 96 7.45 -33.34 30.78
N VAL A 97 7.82 -32.99 32.02
CA VAL A 97 8.27 -31.63 32.37
C VAL A 97 9.57 -31.27 31.65
N ALA A 98 10.53 -32.19 31.57
CA ALA A 98 11.79 -31.93 30.84
C ALA A 98 11.54 -31.72 29.35
N MET A 99 10.65 -32.51 28.72
CA MET A 99 10.29 -32.32 27.30
C MET A 99 9.49 -31.07 27.06
N LEU A 100 8.60 -30.65 27.96
CA LEU A 100 7.92 -29.36 27.88
C LEU A 100 8.88 -28.18 28.01
N LEU A 101 9.85 -28.27 28.92
CA LEU A 101 10.91 -27.26 29.03
C LEU A 101 11.75 -27.17 27.75
N LEU A 102 12.14 -28.32 27.18
CA LEU A 102 12.82 -28.36 25.88
C LEU A 102 11.98 -27.75 24.76
N ALA A 103 10.68 -28.01 24.74
CA ALA A 103 9.75 -27.41 23.77
C ALA A 103 9.67 -25.89 23.92
N VAL A 104 9.61 -25.36 25.14
CA VAL A 104 9.63 -23.91 25.42
C VAL A 104 10.95 -23.28 25.02
N VAL A 105 12.07 -23.91 25.36
CA VAL A 105 13.42 -23.44 24.95
C VAL A 105 13.54 -23.43 23.43
N TYR A 106 13.10 -24.49 22.75
CA TYR A 106 13.12 -24.56 21.30
C TYR A 106 12.23 -23.48 20.68
N PHE A 107 11.01 -23.28 21.18
CA PHE A 107 10.10 -22.24 20.70
C PHE A 107 10.67 -20.83 20.90
N GLY A 108 11.30 -20.58 22.06
CA GLY A 108 12.01 -19.34 22.32
C GLY A 108 13.17 -19.13 21.35
N PHE A 109 13.98 -20.19 21.14
CA PHE A 109 15.13 -20.15 20.21
C PHE A 109 14.67 -19.94 18.76
N ASP A 110 13.61 -20.63 18.30
CA ASP A 110 13.06 -20.44 16.97
C ASP A 110 12.53 -19.01 16.79
N LYS A 111 11.72 -18.52 17.74
CA LYS A 111 11.10 -17.20 17.65
C LYS A 111 12.08 -16.03 17.75
N PHE A 112 13.10 -16.13 18.62
CA PHE A 112 14.01 -15.02 18.90
C PHE A 112 15.37 -15.10 18.16
N VAL A 113 15.76 -16.27 17.63
CA VAL A 113 17.05 -16.45 16.98
C VAL A 113 16.93 -16.92 15.53
N LEU A 114 16.10 -17.94 15.25
CA LEU A 114 16.02 -18.51 13.89
C LEU A 114 15.07 -17.72 12.98
N ALA A 115 13.91 -17.32 13.45
CA ALA A 115 12.95 -16.55 12.66
C ALA A 115 13.54 -15.20 12.22
N PRO A 116 14.17 -14.38 13.10
CA PRO A 116 14.83 -13.15 12.66
C PRO A 116 15.98 -13.39 11.69
N LYS A 117 16.74 -14.48 11.83
CA LYS A 117 17.82 -14.82 10.89
C LYS A 117 17.29 -15.26 9.53
N ARG A 118 16.17 -15.97 9.47
CA ARG A 118 15.52 -16.32 8.20
C ARG A 118 14.93 -15.09 7.51
N GLU A 119 14.31 -14.18 8.28
CA GLU A 119 13.85 -12.89 7.75
C GLU A 119 15.01 -12.03 7.25
N ALA A 120 16.10 -11.94 8.03
CA ALA A 120 17.30 -11.20 7.63
C ALA A 120 17.98 -11.80 6.38
N ALA A 121 18.01 -13.12 6.22
CA ALA A 121 18.57 -13.78 5.04
C ALA A 121 17.72 -13.56 3.78
N LEU A 122 16.39 -13.55 3.91
CA LEU A 122 15.48 -13.19 2.82
C LEU A 122 15.64 -11.72 2.42
N VAL A 123 15.76 -10.82 3.40
CA VAL A 123 16.04 -9.40 3.17
C VAL A 123 17.42 -9.21 2.54
N ALA A 124 18.45 -9.92 3.00
CA ALA A 124 19.83 -9.80 2.48
C ALA A 124 19.97 -10.28 1.03
N THR A 125 19.22 -11.30 0.60
CA THR A 125 19.24 -11.78 -0.79
C THR A 125 18.60 -10.73 -1.72
N THR A 126 17.55 -10.06 -1.27
CA THR A 126 16.90 -8.95 -1.99
C THR A 126 17.83 -7.70 -1.96
N THR A 127 18.48 -7.43 -0.84
CA THR A 127 19.36 -6.26 -0.67
C THR A 127 20.64 -6.37 -1.53
N SER A 128 21.20 -7.56 -1.76
CA SER A 128 22.41 -7.72 -2.59
C SER A 128 22.15 -7.46 -4.08
N GLN A 129 20.97 -7.75 -4.59
CA GLN A 129 20.57 -7.37 -5.95
C GLN A 129 20.31 -5.86 -6.06
N VAL A 130 19.79 -5.24 -5.00
CA VAL A 130 19.50 -3.82 -4.90
C VAL A 130 20.76 -2.97 -4.78
N VAL A 131 21.74 -3.38 -3.97
CA VAL A 131 23.02 -2.67 -3.83
C VAL A 131 23.76 -2.60 -5.17
N LYS A 132 23.63 -3.63 -6.02
CA LYS A 132 24.22 -3.63 -7.36
C LYS A 132 23.51 -2.65 -8.31
N ALA A 133 22.21 -2.45 -8.14
CA ALA A 133 21.43 -1.45 -8.89
C ALA A 133 21.65 -0.02 -8.38
N GLU A 134 21.87 0.15 -7.07
CA GLU A 134 22.17 1.46 -6.45
C GLU A 134 23.53 2.02 -6.83
N THR A 135 24.54 1.16 -6.99
CA THR A 135 25.87 1.60 -7.47
C THR A 135 25.79 2.19 -8.87
N LEU A 136 24.81 1.78 -9.66
CA LEU A 136 24.54 2.33 -10.99
C LEU A 136 23.66 3.61 -10.95
N ALA A 137 22.78 3.74 -9.95
CA ALA A 137 21.88 4.90 -9.81
C ALA A 137 22.50 6.07 -9.03
N SER A 138 23.44 5.80 -8.13
CA SER A 138 24.15 6.84 -7.34
C SER A 138 25.14 7.67 -8.15
N ALA A 139 25.40 7.29 -9.40
CA ALA A 139 26.39 7.98 -10.25
C ALA A 139 25.85 9.25 -10.94
N GLU A 140 24.55 9.60 -10.82
CA GLU A 140 23.97 10.71 -11.60
C GLU A 140 23.08 11.71 -10.82
N ALA A 141 22.97 11.64 -9.52
CA ALA A 141 22.23 12.69 -8.78
C ALA A 141 23.20 13.81 -8.38
N THR A 142 23.48 14.73 -9.31
CA THR A 142 24.13 16.00 -8.98
C THR A 142 23.22 16.81 -8.07
N VAL A 143 23.70 17.11 -6.84
CA VAL A 143 23.01 18.04 -5.94
C VAL A 143 22.94 19.40 -6.66
N SER A 144 21.73 19.97 -6.79
CA SER A 144 21.55 21.30 -7.37
C SER A 144 22.12 22.34 -6.40
N ASP A 145 23.00 23.20 -6.87
CA ASP A 145 23.59 24.30 -6.08
C ASP A 145 22.52 25.22 -5.48
N ASN A 146 21.35 25.32 -6.11
CA ASN A 146 20.21 26.09 -5.62
C ASN A 146 19.15 25.16 -5.00
N SER A 147 19.50 24.46 -3.93
CA SER A 147 18.57 23.55 -3.24
C SER A 147 18.64 23.70 -1.73
N ILE A 148 17.48 23.74 -1.07
CA ILE A 148 17.34 23.97 0.35
C ILE A 148 16.30 23.06 0.98
N ALA A 149 16.56 22.61 2.23
CA ALA A 149 15.52 22.05 3.08
C ALA A 149 15.35 22.90 4.34
N VAL A 150 14.10 23.15 4.72
CA VAL A 150 13.73 23.84 5.96
C VAL A 150 13.43 22.80 7.00
N LEU A 151 14.32 22.65 7.98
CA LEU A 151 14.11 21.74 9.11
C LEU A 151 13.08 22.31 10.09
N PRO A 152 12.35 21.48 10.83
CA PRO A 152 11.42 21.93 11.84
C PRO A 152 12.18 22.71 12.94
N PHE A 153 11.74 23.94 13.21
CA PHE A 153 12.36 24.78 14.23
C PHE A 153 12.09 24.21 15.62
N VAL A 154 13.08 24.31 16.48
CA VAL A 154 13.02 23.77 17.85
C VAL A 154 12.23 24.71 18.75
N ASP A 155 11.23 24.19 19.47
CA ASP A 155 10.54 24.93 20.52
C ASP A 155 11.46 25.09 21.74
N MET A 156 11.88 26.33 21.99
CA MET A 156 12.70 26.74 23.14
C MET A 156 11.89 27.52 24.19
N SER A 157 10.54 27.49 24.12
CA SER A 157 9.64 28.08 25.11
C SER A 157 9.76 27.35 26.43
N GLN A 158 9.48 28.08 27.56
CA GLN A 158 9.68 27.52 28.90
C GLN A 158 8.80 26.28 29.16
N ALA A 159 7.54 26.31 28.71
CA ALA A 159 6.58 25.24 28.90
C ALA A 159 6.76 24.09 27.83
N LYS A 160 7.49 24.33 26.74
CA LYS A 160 7.65 23.43 25.59
C LYS A 160 6.30 22.98 25.00
N ASP A 161 5.31 23.83 25.02
CA ASP A 161 3.94 23.59 24.54
C ASP A 161 3.62 24.32 23.22
N GLN A 162 4.64 24.98 22.62
CA GLN A 162 4.52 25.78 21.40
C GLN A 162 5.09 25.06 20.16
N GLU A 163 5.20 23.73 20.21
CA GLU A 163 5.72 22.92 19.11
C GLU A 163 4.91 23.11 17.83
N TYR A 164 3.57 23.22 17.93
CA TYR A 164 2.70 23.47 16.79
C TYR A 164 3.00 24.81 16.11
N PHE A 165 3.39 25.82 16.89
CA PHE A 165 3.74 27.14 16.39
C PHE A 165 5.11 27.13 15.69
N SER A 166 6.11 26.46 16.29
CA SER A 166 7.45 26.30 15.69
C SER A 166 7.39 25.52 14.38
N ASP A 167 6.63 24.43 14.34
CA ASP A 167 6.37 23.65 13.13
C ASP A 167 5.69 24.49 12.04
N GLY A 168 4.61 25.19 12.42
CA GLY A 168 3.86 26.04 11.51
C GLY A 168 4.72 27.16 10.92
N LEU A 169 5.56 27.79 11.74
CA LEU A 169 6.50 28.82 11.27
C LEU A 169 7.48 28.26 10.23
N SER A 170 8.07 27.11 10.50
CA SER A 170 8.99 26.44 9.56
C SER A 170 8.29 26.13 8.23
N GLU A 171 7.04 25.64 8.31
CA GLU A 171 6.23 25.32 7.14
C GLU A 171 5.85 26.56 6.33
N GLU A 172 5.52 27.69 6.98
CA GLU A 172 5.22 28.93 6.29
C GLU A 172 6.48 29.48 5.56
N ILE A 173 7.65 29.43 6.22
CA ILE A 173 8.92 29.80 5.57
C ILE A 173 9.21 28.88 4.38
N LEU A 174 8.99 27.57 4.54
CA LEU A 174 9.14 26.60 3.44
C LEU A 174 8.22 26.96 2.27
N ASN A 175 6.96 27.28 2.53
CA ASN A 175 5.98 27.65 1.49
C ASN A 175 6.37 28.95 0.75
N LEU A 176 6.89 29.94 1.48
CA LEU A 176 7.39 31.19 0.87
C LEU A 176 8.60 30.91 -0.04
N LEU A 177 9.56 30.13 0.44
CA LEU A 177 10.73 29.73 -0.36
C LEU A 177 10.32 28.88 -1.58
N ALA A 178 9.30 28.02 -1.44
CA ALA A 178 8.80 27.16 -2.51
C ALA A 178 8.17 27.93 -3.68
N GLN A 179 7.80 29.18 -3.51
CA GLN A 179 7.32 30.08 -4.58
C GLN A 179 8.46 30.58 -5.47
N ILE A 180 9.71 30.49 -5.02
CA ILE A 180 10.90 30.92 -5.78
C ILE A 180 11.22 29.87 -6.85
N ARG A 181 11.08 30.22 -8.14
CA ARG A 181 11.19 29.28 -9.27
C ARG A 181 12.57 28.63 -9.39
N ASP A 182 13.63 29.38 -9.15
CA ASP A 182 15.01 28.93 -9.31
C ASP A 182 15.58 28.25 -8.07
N LEU A 183 14.76 28.03 -7.04
CA LEU A 183 15.10 27.36 -5.80
C LEU A 183 14.38 26.03 -5.70
N LYS A 184 15.13 24.93 -5.64
CA LYS A 184 14.61 23.62 -5.29
C LYS A 184 14.40 23.57 -3.78
N VAL A 185 13.15 23.57 -3.33
CA VAL A 185 12.79 23.49 -1.91
C VAL A 185 12.28 22.09 -1.59
N ILE A 186 12.89 21.45 -0.60
CA ILE A 186 12.45 20.12 -0.15
C ILE A 186 11.11 20.22 0.56
N GLY A 187 10.20 19.32 0.19
CA GLY A 187 8.86 19.25 0.75
C GLY A 187 8.86 18.96 2.25
N ARG A 188 7.79 19.42 2.90
CA ARG A 188 7.62 19.28 4.34
C ARG A 188 7.78 17.84 4.83
N THR A 189 7.22 16.86 4.12
CA THR A 189 7.24 15.46 4.55
C THR A 189 8.66 14.95 4.75
N SER A 190 9.56 15.25 3.83
CA SER A 190 10.96 14.85 3.90
C SER A 190 11.75 15.67 4.92
N SER A 191 11.55 16.99 4.96
CA SER A 191 12.22 17.88 5.91
C SER A 191 11.86 17.54 7.37
N PHE A 192 10.60 17.24 7.64
CA PHE A 192 10.09 16.92 8.98
C PHE A 192 10.34 15.47 9.40
N ALA A 193 10.79 14.59 8.51
CA ALA A 193 11.19 13.23 8.85
C ALA A 193 12.38 13.19 9.84
N PHE A 194 13.14 14.29 9.94
CA PHE A 194 14.27 14.45 10.85
C PHE A 194 13.91 15.11 12.17
N LYS A 195 12.65 15.43 12.41
CA LYS A 195 12.18 16.06 13.64
C LYS A 195 12.53 15.21 14.87
N GLY A 196 13.21 15.84 15.84
CA GLY A 196 13.62 15.17 17.08
C GLY A 196 14.74 14.15 16.95
N ARG A 197 15.33 14.01 15.75
CA ARG A 197 16.51 13.16 15.54
C ARG A 197 17.78 13.97 15.77
N ASN A 198 18.73 13.35 16.46
CA ASN A 198 20.05 13.95 16.68
C ASN A 198 21.02 13.44 15.61
N GLU A 199 20.71 13.74 14.34
CA GLU A 199 21.56 13.37 13.21
C GLU A 199 22.44 14.54 12.79
N ASP A 200 23.62 14.23 12.24
CA ASP A 200 24.53 15.24 11.69
C ASP A 200 23.90 15.93 10.47
N LEU A 201 24.01 17.27 10.42
CA LEU A 201 23.40 18.09 9.36
C LEU A 201 23.87 17.71 7.96
N ARG A 202 25.14 17.28 7.80
CA ARG A 202 25.66 16.77 6.52
C ARG A 202 24.94 15.51 6.09
N THR A 203 24.69 14.60 7.03
CA THR A 203 23.92 13.37 6.79
C THR A 203 22.49 13.70 6.36
N ILE A 204 21.85 14.64 7.04
CA ILE A 204 20.51 15.12 6.69
C ILE A 204 20.49 15.72 5.28
N GLY A 205 21.40 16.63 4.99
CA GLY A 205 21.49 17.31 3.70
C GLY A 205 21.74 16.33 2.55
N ASN A 206 22.65 15.37 2.73
CA ASN A 206 22.91 14.30 1.76
C ASN A 206 21.70 13.40 1.53
N THR A 207 20.98 13.05 2.60
CA THR A 207 19.77 12.23 2.49
C THR A 207 18.64 12.96 1.75
N LEU A 208 18.52 14.27 1.94
CA LEU A 208 17.55 15.12 1.27
C LEU A 208 18.00 15.58 -0.13
N GLY A 209 19.29 15.40 -0.48
CA GLY A 209 19.86 15.83 -1.75
C GLY A 209 19.82 17.34 -1.94
N VAL A 210 20.27 18.09 -0.91
CA VAL A 210 20.29 19.56 -0.93
C VAL A 210 21.66 20.12 -0.63
N ALA A 211 21.94 21.32 -1.17
CA ALA A 211 23.16 22.07 -0.89
C ALA A 211 23.07 22.84 0.44
N TYR A 212 21.86 23.24 0.85
CA TYR A 212 21.65 24.08 2.02
C TYR A 212 20.56 23.53 2.95
N LEU A 213 20.76 23.79 4.26
CA LEU A 213 19.76 23.55 5.29
C LEU A 213 19.42 24.85 6.00
N LEU A 214 18.15 25.09 6.24
CA LEU A 214 17.67 26.11 7.15
C LEU A 214 17.23 25.42 8.45
N GLU A 215 17.87 25.79 9.56
CA GLU A 215 17.46 25.36 10.89
C GLU A 215 17.13 26.58 11.76
N GLY A 216 16.48 26.36 12.89
CA GLY A 216 16.18 27.46 13.79
C GLY A 216 15.52 27.03 15.08
N SER A 217 15.21 28.04 15.89
CA SER A 217 14.47 27.86 17.13
C SER A 217 13.48 28.99 17.36
N VAL A 218 12.41 28.67 18.08
CA VAL A 218 11.36 29.63 18.45
C VAL A 218 11.20 29.61 19.96
N ARG A 219 11.14 30.82 20.56
CA ARG A 219 10.78 31.00 21.94
C ARG A 219 9.62 31.99 22.02
N LYS A 220 8.46 31.53 22.45
CA LYS A 220 7.27 32.34 22.71
C LYS A 220 7.08 32.52 24.22
N SER A 221 6.82 33.75 24.67
CA SER A 221 6.51 34.09 26.05
C SER A 221 5.44 35.16 26.05
N GLY A 222 4.18 34.79 26.28
CA GLY A 222 3.05 35.67 26.10
C GLY A 222 2.99 36.21 24.66
N ASN A 223 3.10 37.53 24.51
CA ASN A 223 3.11 38.20 23.19
C ASN A 223 4.53 38.43 22.63
N ASP A 224 5.59 38.06 23.39
CA ASP A 224 6.96 38.21 22.93
C ASP A 224 7.42 36.94 22.17
N LEU A 225 8.04 37.17 21.02
CA LEU A 225 8.50 36.13 20.14
C LEU A 225 9.98 36.35 19.81
N ARG A 226 10.82 35.34 20.08
CA ARG A 226 12.21 35.30 19.63
C ARG A 226 12.37 34.13 18.67
N ILE A 227 12.80 34.42 17.44
CA ILE A 227 13.10 33.44 16.42
C ILE A 227 14.57 33.56 16.05
N THR A 228 15.30 32.44 16.10
CA THR A 228 16.67 32.36 15.55
C THR A 228 16.61 31.45 14.31
N ALA A 229 17.17 31.92 13.20
CA ALA A 229 17.24 31.14 11.95
C ALA A 229 18.66 31.15 11.43
N GLN A 230 19.12 30.03 10.89
CA GLN A 230 20.48 29.82 10.41
C GLN A 230 20.48 29.05 9.08
N LEU A 231 21.19 29.55 8.09
CA LEU A 231 21.40 28.92 6.80
C LEU A 231 22.79 28.27 6.78
N ILE A 232 22.83 26.97 6.54
CA ILE A 232 24.03 26.13 6.64
C ILE A 232 24.29 25.48 5.27
N GLU A 233 25.51 25.57 4.81
CA GLU A 233 26.00 24.83 3.65
C GLU A 233 26.33 23.38 4.07
N VAL A 234 25.78 22.42 3.34
CA VAL A 234 25.86 20.98 3.68
C VAL A 234 27.30 20.45 3.52
N GLU A 235 27.99 20.79 2.42
CA GLU A 235 29.32 20.27 2.11
C GLU A 235 30.36 20.73 3.11
N GLY A 236 30.44 22.03 3.36
CA GLY A 236 31.42 22.66 4.27
C GLY A 236 30.99 22.68 5.73
N GLY A 237 29.70 22.52 6.03
CA GLY A 237 29.15 22.70 7.37
C GLY A 237 29.22 24.14 7.85
N SER A 238 29.42 25.10 6.93
CA SER A 238 29.60 26.51 7.25
C SER A 238 28.25 27.23 7.38
N HIS A 239 28.15 28.14 8.37
CA HIS A 239 27.01 29.01 8.51
C HIS A 239 27.15 30.17 7.51
N LEU A 240 26.34 30.21 6.48
CA LEU A 240 26.31 31.29 5.49
C LEU A 240 25.57 32.54 6.02
N TRP A 241 24.59 32.32 6.86
CA TRP A 241 23.78 33.36 7.43
C TRP A 241 23.19 32.91 8.77
N SER A 242 23.10 33.82 9.72
CA SER A 242 22.45 33.60 11.04
C SER A 242 21.87 34.91 11.55
N GLN A 243 20.61 34.88 11.93
CA GLN A 243 19.94 36.07 12.47
C GLN A 243 18.93 35.70 13.55
N THR A 244 18.79 36.60 14.52
CA THR A 244 17.78 36.52 15.60
C THR A 244 16.81 37.68 15.46
N TYR A 245 15.52 37.36 15.53
CA TYR A 245 14.41 38.29 15.45
C TYR A 245 13.71 38.37 16.82
N ASP A 246 13.78 39.50 17.47
CA ASP A 246 13.01 39.81 18.69
C ASP A 246 11.83 40.70 18.29
N ARG A 247 10.63 40.20 18.34
CA ARG A 247 9.42 40.88 17.83
C ARG A 247 8.20 40.54 18.69
N LYS A 248 7.10 41.23 18.45
CA LYS A 248 5.79 40.85 18.96
C LYS A 248 5.13 39.82 18.06
N LEU A 249 4.29 38.94 18.64
CA LEU A 249 3.62 37.86 17.90
C LEU A 249 2.76 38.37 16.73
N GLU A 250 2.20 39.58 16.84
CA GLU A 250 1.46 40.27 15.77
C GLU A 250 2.29 40.54 14.50
N ASN A 251 3.62 40.52 14.62
CA ASN A 251 4.54 40.75 13.49
C ASN A 251 5.05 39.44 12.85
N VAL A 252 4.47 38.27 13.19
CA VAL A 252 4.95 36.96 12.73
C VAL A 252 5.00 36.85 11.22
N PHE A 253 4.02 37.39 10.49
CA PHE A 253 3.97 37.36 9.03
C PHE A 253 5.09 38.20 8.36
N ALA A 254 5.41 39.36 8.96
CA ALA A 254 6.53 40.17 8.49
C ALA A 254 7.86 39.43 8.66
N ILE A 255 8.05 38.73 9.79
CA ILE A 255 9.27 37.96 10.08
C ILE A 255 9.43 36.81 9.10
N GLN A 256 8.37 36.11 8.76
CA GLN A 256 8.40 35.01 7.77
C GLN A 256 8.90 35.55 6.42
N SER A 257 8.36 36.67 5.96
CA SER A 257 8.78 37.31 4.70
C SER A 257 10.22 37.83 4.78
N GLU A 258 10.63 38.42 5.92
CA GLU A 258 12.01 38.87 6.14
C GLU A 258 13.01 37.72 6.08
N ILE A 259 12.71 36.58 6.71
CA ILE A 259 13.56 35.37 6.68
C ILE A 259 13.68 34.84 5.23
N ALA A 260 12.55 34.69 4.53
CA ALA A 260 12.57 34.18 3.17
C ALA A 260 13.37 35.09 2.21
N ALA A 261 13.24 36.40 2.34
CA ALA A 261 14.01 37.37 1.56
C ALA A 261 15.51 37.31 1.88
N ALA A 262 15.88 37.23 3.17
CA ALA A 262 17.28 37.13 3.58
C ALA A 262 17.95 35.85 3.09
N ILE A 263 17.23 34.72 3.05
CA ILE A 263 17.72 33.47 2.49
C ILE A 263 17.96 33.59 0.99
N ALA A 264 17.01 34.15 0.24
CA ALA A 264 17.15 34.35 -1.18
C ALA A 264 18.35 35.27 -1.52
N GLU A 265 18.57 36.30 -0.70
CA GLU A 265 19.75 37.19 -0.84
C GLU A 265 21.05 36.42 -0.51
N ALA A 266 21.08 35.65 0.59
CA ALA A 266 22.27 34.87 0.96
C ALA A 266 22.65 33.85 -0.11
N LEU A 267 21.68 33.24 -0.78
CA LEU A 267 21.88 32.31 -1.89
C LEU A 267 22.12 33.03 -3.25
N LYS A 268 22.17 34.35 -3.26
CA LYS A 268 22.33 35.17 -4.48
C LYS A 268 21.32 34.85 -5.59
N ILE A 269 20.15 34.39 -5.19
CA ILE A 269 19.05 34.09 -6.11
C ILE A 269 18.42 35.43 -6.51
N ASN A 270 18.40 35.68 -7.83
CA ASN A 270 17.85 36.89 -8.34
C ASN A 270 16.31 36.90 -8.25
N LEU A 271 15.74 37.50 -7.21
CA LEU A 271 14.30 37.62 -7.02
C LEU A 271 13.68 38.60 -8.08
N ILE A 272 14.51 39.36 -8.81
CA ILE A 272 14.08 40.41 -9.73
C ILE A 272 14.01 39.92 -11.19
N GLY A 273 14.05 38.62 -11.42
CA GLY A 273 13.79 38.05 -12.76
C GLY A 273 12.29 38.13 -13.08
N ALA A 274 11.93 39.05 -13.98
CA ALA A 274 10.61 39.17 -14.60
C ALA A 274 9.41 39.51 -13.69
N GLY A 275 9.53 40.52 -12.83
CA GLY A 275 8.35 41.15 -12.18
C GLY A 275 7.76 40.35 -11.01
N GLN A 276 8.51 39.47 -10.42
CA GLN A 276 8.08 38.78 -9.19
C GLN A 276 8.44 39.65 -7.97
N ALA A 277 7.42 40.10 -7.23
CA ALA A 277 7.61 40.64 -5.90
C ALA A 277 8.18 39.56 -4.98
N ALA A 278 8.97 39.95 -3.96
CA ALA A 278 9.40 39.01 -2.93
C ALA A 278 8.17 38.26 -2.33
N PRO A 279 8.28 36.96 -2.03
CA PRO A 279 7.18 36.22 -1.43
C PRO A 279 6.69 36.93 -0.17
N VAL A 280 5.40 37.18 -0.05
CA VAL A 280 4.80 37.85 1.09
C VAL A 280 3.88 36.86 1.79
N ALA A 281 4.09 36.68 3.09
CA ALA A 281 3.20 35.85 3.90
C ALA A 281 1.79 36.47 3.92
N GLN A 282 0.80 35.61 3.72
CA GLN A 282 -0.61 36.02 3.77
C GLN A 282 -1.01 36.25 5.23
N ALA A 283 -1.37 37.50 5.55
CA ALA A 283 -1.79 37.85 6.88
C ALA A 283 -3.20 37.31 7.19
N ALA A 284 -3.36 36.63 8.31
CA ALA A 284 -4.67 36.42 8.92
C ALA A 284 -5.10 37.75 9.59
N ALA A 285 -6.38 38.09 9.50
CA ALA A 285 -6.91 39.27 10.21
C ALA A 285 -6.90 39.08 11.74
N SER A 286 -6.87 37.82 12.20
CA SER A 286 -6.95 37.44 13.63
C SER A 286 -5.83 36.47 14.00
N LEU A 287 -4.97 36.85 14.93
CA LEU A 287 -3.92 36.00 15.49
C LEU A 287 -4.48 34.71 16.12
N PRO A 288 -5.58 34.70 16.88
CA PRO A 288 -6.19 33.47 17.36
C PRO A 288 -6.63 32.53 16.20
N ALA A 289 -7.18 33.06 15.11
CA ALA A 289 -7.54 32.27 13.97
C ALA A 289 -6.30 31.61 13.31
N TYR A 290 -5.18 32.32 13.24
CA TYR A 290 -3.92 31.81 12.76
C TYR A 290 -3.38 30.65 13.62
N GLU A 291 -3.39 30.78 14.94
CA GLU A 291 -2.94 29.72 15.86
C GLU A 291 -3.78 28.45 15.73
N LEU A 292 -5.11 28.56 15.62
CA LEU A 292 -6.01 27.44 15.37
C LEU A 292 -5.72 26.78 14.02
N PHE A 293 -5.47 27.58 12.99
CA PHE A 293 -5.10 27.09 11.65
C PHE A 293 -3.80 26.27 11.69
N LEU A 294 -2.74 26.75 12.39
CA LEU A 294 -1.49 25.99 12.51
C LEU A 294 -1.68 24.65 13.23
N GLN A 295 -2.49 24.64 14.31
CA GLN A 295 -2.83 23.40 15.01
C GLN A 295 -3.58 22.42 14.08
N ALA A 296 -4.54 22.92 13.33
CA ALA A 296 -5.30 22.12 12.37
C ALA A 296 -4.40 21.54 11.27
N ARG A 297 -3.49 22.34 10.70
CA ARG A 297 -2.52 21.87 9.68
C ARG A 297 -1.67 20.73 10.19
N ARG A 298 -1.14 20.80 11.41
CA ARG A 298 -0.39 19.72 12.03
C ARG A 298 -1.21 18.41 12.08
N LEU A 299 -2.49 18.51 12.46
CA LEU A 299 -3.40 17.34 12.54
C LEU A 299 -3.73 16.76 11.16
N ILE A 300 -3.94 17.61 10.15
CA ILE A 300 -4.18 17.22 8.77
C ILE A 300 -3.00 16.37 8.23
N GLN A 301 -1.78 16.77 8.54
CA GLN A 301 -0.57 16.05 8.11
C GLN A 301 -0.46 14.64 8.70
N GLY A 302 -1.02 14.41 9.89
CA GLY A 302 -1.04 13.09 10.53
C GLY A 302 -1.88 12.04 9.81
N ARG A 303 -2.76 12.45 8.88
CA ARG A 303 -3.61 11.57 8.04
C ARG A 303 -4.32 10.47 8.85
N THR A 304 -4.78 10.81 10.05
CA THR A 304 -5.61 9.92 10.87
C THR A 304 -7.03 10.45 10.94
N ARG A 305 -8.01 9.55 11.04
CA ARG A 305 -9.42 9.94 11.17
C ARG A 305 -9.63 10.92 12.32
N SER A 306 -9.21 10.56 13.53
CA SER A 306 -9.37 11.41 14.72
C SER A 306 -8.66 12.76 14.60
N GLY A 307 -7.47 12.78 13.98
CA GLY A 307 -6.74 14.02 13.69
C GLY A 307 -7.50 14.92 12.72
N LEU A 308 -8.07 14.36 11.64
CA LEU A 308 -8.85 15.13 10.67
C LEU A 308 -10.18 15.66 11.26
N GLU A 309 -10.86 14.88 12.09
CA GLU A 309 -12.06 15.33 12.81
C GLU A 309 -11.74 16.48 13.77
N ALA A 310 -10.64 16.40 14.51
CA ALA A 310 -10.16 17.48 15.37
C ALA A 310 -9.74 18.71 14.56
N ALA A 311 -9.01 18.53 13.45
CA ALA A 311 -8.63 19.63 12.55
C ALA A 311 -9.85 20.37 11.99
N ARG A 312 -10.90 19.63 11.61
CA ARG A 312 -12.17 20.20 11.16
C ARG A 312 -12.74 21.16 12.22
N GLY A 313 -12.80 20.73 13.49
CA GLY A 313 -13.30 21.58 14.59
C GLY A 313 -12.48 22.84 14.77
N LEU A 314 -11.13 22.73 14.76
CA LEU A 314 -10.24 23.90 14.87
C LEU A 314 -10.40 24.87 13.70
N LEU A 315 -10.59 24.37 12.48
CA LEU A 315 -10.81 25.21 11.30
C LEU A 315 -12.19 25.87 11.30
N ASP A 316 -13.23 25.18 11.79
CA ASP A 316 -14.55 25.79 12.00
C ASP A 316 -14.46 26.99 12.98
N GLU A 317 -13.66 26.87 14.06
CA GLU A 317 -13.43 27.98 15.01
C GLU A 317 -12.58 29.08 14.39
N ALA A 318 -11.51 28.73 13.64
CA ALA A 318 -10.68 29.72 12.96
C ALA A 318 -11.49 30.55 11.96
N ILE A 319 -12.37 29.92 11.19
CA ILE A 319 -13.25 30.59 10.21
C ILE A 319 -14.33 31.43 10.90
N LYS A 320 -14.80 31.04 12.10
CA LYS A 320 -15.70 31.91 12.92
C LYS A 320 -15.01 33.17 13.41
N LEU A 321 -13.73 33.06 13.85
CA LEU A 321 -12.93 34.20 14.30
C LEU A 321 -12.51 35.13 13.17
N ASP A 322 -12.17 34.55 12.02
CA ASP A 322 -11.82 35.27 10.80
C ASP A 322 -12.52 34.66 9.58
N PRO A 323 -13.73 35.12 9.27
CA PRO A 323 -14.49 34.61 8.14
C PRO A 323 -13.83 34.83 6.75
N ASN A 324 -12.84 35.69 6.66
CA ASN A 324 -12.12 36.02 5.42
C ASN A 324 -10.73 35.36 5.34
N TYR A 325 -10.43 34.44 6.24
CA TYR A 325 -9.16 33.72 6.21
C TYR A 325 -9.15 32.64 5.12
N ALA A 326 -8.71 33.02 3.91
CA ALA A 326 -8.74 32.16 2.72
C ALA A 326 -8.00 30.83 2.93
N SER A 327 -6.82 30.83 3.58
CA SER A 327 -6.06 29.59 3.84
C SER A 327 -6.80 28.63 4.77
N ALA A 328 -7.54 29.12 5.77
CA ALA A 328 -8.35 28.25 6.63
C ALA A 328 -9.53 27.63 5.89
N LEU A 329 -10.17 28.38 4.97
CA LEU A 329 -11.23 27.88 4.11
C LEU A 329 -10.72 26.78 3.17
N ALA A 330 -9.55 26.96 2.55
CA ALA A 330 -8.92 25.97 1.68
C ALA A 330 -8.53 24.70 2.47
N ALA A 331 -7.94 24.85 3.66
CA ALA A 331 -7.60 23.74 4.54
C ALA A 331 -8.83 22.97 5.03
N GLN A 332 -9.94 23.68 5.32
CA GLN A 332 -11.22 23.06 5.70
C GLN A 332 -11.78 22.21 4.55
N ALA A 333 -11.73 22.73 3.30
CA ALA A 333 -12.15 21.98 2.14
C ALA A 333 -11.31 20.71 1.92
N GLN A 334 -9.98 20.81 2.08
CA GLN A 334 -9.08 19.66 2.04
C GLN A 334 -9.42 18.64 3.13
N THR A 335 -9.68 19.08 4.35
CA THR A 335 -10.02 18.23 5.50
C THR A 335 -11.32 17.46 5.25
N LEU A 336 -12.35 18.13 4.76
CA LEU A 336 -13.63 17.50 4.39
C LEU A 336 -13.45 16.44 3.33
N TYR A 337 -12.65 16.73 2.28
CA TYR A 337 -12.32 15.74 1.29
C TYR A 337 -11.59 14.53 1.89
N LEU A 338 -10.60 14.75 2.75
CA LEU A 338 -9.84 13.65 3.38
C LEU A 338 -10.69 12.78 4.32
N LEU A 339 -11.77 13.30 4.87
CA LEU A 339 -12.73 12.56 5.71
C LEU A 339 -13.70 11.68 4.91
N ASN A 340 -13.56 11.58 3.58
CA ASN A 340 -14.43 10.70 2.78
C ASN A 340 -14.16 9.21 3.02
N ASN A 341 -15.14 8.37 2.64
CA ASN A 341 -15.11 6.90 2.76
C ASN A 341 -14.63 6.18 1.50
N ALA A 342 -14.28 6.90 0.42
CA ALA A 342 -13.78 6.32 -0.82
C ALA A 342 -12.28 6.01 -0.74
N GLY A 343 -11.76 5.36 -1.77
CA GLY A 343 -10.33 5.03 -1.84
C GLY A 343 -9.44 6.28 -1.73
N GLY A 344 -8.56 6.27 -0.73
CA GLY A 344 -7.70 7.41 -0.39
C GLY A 344 -8.27 8.34 0.69
N GLY A 345 -9.49 8.12 1.18
CA GLY A 345 -10.08 8.80 2.33
C GLY A 345 -9.73 8.12 3.66
N TYR A 346 -9.97 8.85 4.74
CA TYR A 346 -9.64 8.44 6.11
C TYR A 346 -10.84 8.44 7.06
N GLY A 347 -12.05 8.74 6.56
CA GLY A 347 -13.26 8.87 7.36
C GLY A 347 -14.43 8.09 6.78
N ASP A 348 -15.66 8.47 7.18
CA ASP A 348 -16.91 7.82 6.79
C ASP A 348 -17.81 8.72 5.93
N LEU A 349 -17.39 9.95 5.64
CA LEU A 349 -18.20 10.88 4.89
C LEU A 349 -18.39 10.38 3.45
N PRO A 350 -19.61 10.23 2.93
CA PRO A 350 -19.81 9.89 1.52
C PRO A 350 -19.07 10.88 0.61
N LEU A 351 -18.36 10.38 -0.41
CA LEU A 351 -17.51 11.22 -1.26
C LEU A 351 -18.28 12.40 -1.88
N GLU A 352 -19.49 12.16 -2.36
CA GLU A 352 -20.34 13.22 -2.94
C GLU A 352 -20.68 14.32 -1.91
N GLN A 353 -20.97 13.91 -0.68
CA GLN A 353 -21.22 14.85 0.41
C GLN A 353 -19.95 15.63 0.78
N ALA A 354 -18.81 14.97 0.83
CA ALA A 354 -17.52 15.62 1.07
C ALA A 354 -17.24 16.70 0.01
N ILE A 355 -17.47 16.39 -1.26
CA ILE A 355 -17.32 17.33 -2.39
C ILE A 355 -18.31 18.50 -2.26
N ALA A 356 -19.59 18.21 -2.02
CA ALA A 356 -20.65 19.23 -1.89
C ALA A 356 -20.36 20.22 -0.74
N MET A 357 -19.76 19.76 0.36
CA MET A 357 -19.38 20.60 1.48
C MET A 357 -18.08 21.38 1.21
N ALA A 358 -17.11 20.79 0.50
CA ALA A 358 -15.81 21.39 0.25
C ALA A 358 -15.86 22.46 -0.88
N GLN A 359 -16.67 22.24 -1.90
CA GLN A 359 -16.72 23.11 -3.08
C GLN A 359 -16.98 24.61 -2.74
N PRO A 360 -18.01 24.98 -1.96
CA PRO A 360 -18.27 26.39 -1.65
C PRO A 360 -17.16 27.04 -0.80
N LEU A 361 -16.43 26.26 0.00
CA LEU A 361 -15.30 26.76 0.77
C LEU A 361 -14.12 27.14 -0.14
N VAL A 362 -13.81 26.30 -1.12
CA VAL A 362 -12.78 26.58 -2.13
C VAL A 362 -13.14 27.78 -2.97
N GLU A 363 -14.39 27.88 -3.43
CA GLU A 363 -14.85 29.02 -4.23
C GLU A 363 -14.72 30.33 -3.43
N ARG A 364 -15.10 30.31 -2.17
CA ARG A 364 -14.96 31.44 -1.27
C ARG A 364 -13.47 31.77 -1.01
N ALA A 365 -12.60 30.78 -0.80
CA ALA A 365 -11.17 30.98 -0.62
C ALA A 365 -10.55 31.69 -1.83
N LEU A 366 -10.90 31.25 -3.05
CA LEU A 366 -10.42 31.82 -4.30
C LEU A 366 -11.01 33.20 -4.60
N ALA A 367 -12.23 33.50 -4.13
CA ALA A 367 -12.81 34.83 -4.23
C ALA A 367 -12.10 35.82 -3.32
N LEU A 368 -11.61 35.37 -2.15
CA LEU A 368 -10.84 36.19 -1.20
C LEU A 368 -9.38 36.35 -1.63
N ASP A 369 -8.76 35.26 -2.07
CA ASP A 369 -7.40 35.25 -2.59
C ASP A 369 -7.27 34.43 -3.87
N PRO A 370 -7.36 35.07 -5.04
CA PRO A 370 -7.19 34.39 -6.34
C PRO A 370 -5.80 33.82 -6.59
N LYS A 371 -4.80 34.15 -5.74
CA LYS A 371 -3.42 33.67 -5.87
C LYS A 371 -3.07 32.58 -4.85
N LEU A 372 -4.02 32.11 -4.08
CA LEU A 372 -3.80 31.02 -3.12
C LEU A 372 -3.62 29.68 -3.85
N ALA A 373 -2.37 29.25 -3.97
CA ALA A 373 -2.00 28.02 -4.71
C ALA A 373 -2.69 26.77 -4.12
N GLU A 374 -2.79 26.68 -2.80
CA GLU A 374 -3.43 25.58 -2.09
C GLU A 374 -4.93 25.47 -2.42
N ALA A 375 -5.63 26.61 -2.54
CA ALA A 375 -7.04 26.61 -2.93
C ALA A 375 -7.25 26.11 -4.37
N HIS A 376 -6.41 26.54 -5.32
CA HIS A 376 -6.42 26.00 -6.68
C HIS A 376 -6.11 24.51 -6.70
N ALA A 377 -5.18 24.04 -5.88
CA ALA A 377 -4.84 22.62 -5.79
C ALA A 377 -6.03 21.79 -5.28
N VAL A 378 -6.70 22.22 -4.22
CA VAL A 378 -7.92 21.55 -3.70
C VAL A 378 -9.04 21.61 -4.73
N GLN A 379 -9.24 22.73 -5.43
CA GLN A 379 -10.22 22.84 -6.51
C GLN A 379 -9.97 21.80 -7.60
N GLY A 380 -8.71 21.65 -8.03
CA GLY A 380 -8.31 20.65 -9.02
C GLY A 380 -8.54 19.22 -8.53
N LEU A 381 -8.30 18.94 -7.24
CA LEU A 381 -8.61 17.68 -6.62
C LEU A 381 -10.12 17.36 -6.69
N LEU A 382 -10.98 18.32 -6.33
CA LEU A 382 -12.43 18.14 -6.37
C LEU A 382 -12.92 17.89 -7.81
N PHE A 383 -12.45 18.63 -8.79
CA PHE A 383 -12.76 18.39 -10.20
C PHE A 383 -12.30 17.02 -10.69
N ASN A 384 -11.11 16.58 -10.27
CA ASN A 384 -10.61 15.24 -10.60
C ASN A 384 -11.55 14.14 -10.05
N GLN A 385 -12.08 14.29 -8.85
CA GLN A 385 -13.06 13.34 -8.29
C GLN A 385 -14.37 13.31 -9.06
N GLN A 386 -14.80 14.47 -9.57
CA GLN A 386 -15.96 14.63 -10.45
C GLN A 386 -15.69 14.18 -11.90
N ARG A 387 -14.47 13.69 -12.21
CA ARG A 387 -14.05 13.31 -13.57
C ARG A 387 -14.01 14.46 -14.58
N ASP A 388 -14.03 15.68 -14.12
CA ASP A 388 -13.79 16.85 -14.98
C ASP A 388 -12.29 17.09 -15.13
N PHE A 389 -11.62 16.22 -15.89
CA PHE A 389 -10.18 16.29 -16.10
C PHE A 389 -9.71 17.61 -16.71
N PRO A 390 -10.43 18.25 -17.68
CA PRO A 390 -10.02 19.55 -18.20
C PRO A 390 -9.98 20.64 -17.13
N ARG A 391 -11.02 20.75 -16.27
CA ARG A 391 -11.02 21.73 -15.18
C ARG A 391 -10.01 21.37 -14.10
N ALA A 392 -9.84 20.08 -13.80
CA ALA A 392 -8.84 19.60 -12.85
C ALA A 392 -7.41 19.98 -13.31
N GLU A 393 -7.07 19.76 -14.59
CA GLU A 393 -5.76 20.09 -15.15
C GLU A 393 -5.50 21.60 -15.13
N ALA A 394 -6.48 22.41 -15.47
CA ALA A 394 -6.38 23.88 -15.42
C ALA A 394 -6.13 24.37 -13.99
N ALA A 395 -6.89 23.90 -13.01
CA ALA A 395 -6.76 24.30 -11.60
C ALA A 395 -5.41 23.85 -11.00
N LEU A 396 -5.01 22.59 -11.20
CA LEU A 396 -3.69 22.08 -10.76
C LEU A 396 -2.54 22.78 -11.49
N GLY A 397 -2.72 23.11 -12.76
CA GLY A 397 -1.76 23.92 -13.52
C GLY A 397 -1.58 25.31 -12.93
N GLN A 398 -2.67 25.97 -12.54
CA GLN A 398 -2.65 27.29 -11.89
C GLN A 398 -1.98 27.20 -10.50
N ALA A 399 -2.29 26.19 -9.70
CA ALA A 399 -1.62 25.96 -8.42
C ALA A 399 -0.10 25.86 -8.58
N LEU A 400 0.38 25.08 -9.56
CA LEU A 400 1.81 24.89 -9.84
C LEU A 400 2.47 26.10 -10.55
N ALA A 401 1.70 26.95 -11.21
CA ALA A 401 2.20 28.23 -11.72
C ALA A 401 2.47 29.24 -10.59
N LEU A 402 1.63 29.21 -9.54
CA LEU A 402 1.75 30.05 -8.34
C LEU A 402 2.82 29.51 -7.38
N ASN A 403 2.81 28.21 -7.12
CA ASN A 403 3.80 27.52 -6.29
C ASN A 403 4.31 26.25 -7.01
N PRO A 404 5.46 26.34 -7.72
CA PRO A 404 6.00 25.22 -8.48
C PRO A 404 6.37 23.99 -7.64
N ASN A 405 6.65 24.17 -6.35
CA ASN A 405 7.07 23.12 -5.42
C ASN A 405 5.94 22.66 -4.48
N LEU A 406 4.67 23.00 -4.78
CA LEU A 406 3.52 22.55 -3.99
C LEU A 406 3.32 21.05 -4.16
N THR A 407 3.78 20.28 -3.16
CA THR A 407 3.82 18.81 -3.20
C THR A 407 2.44 18.15 -3.36
N ASP A 408 1.41 18.70 -2.70
CA ASP A 408 0.02 18.22 -2.83
C ASP A 408 -0.49 18.40 -4.27
N ALA A 409 -0.23 19.56 -4.91
CA ALA A 409 -0.65 19.79 -6.29
C ALA A 409 0.06 18.84 -7.28
N LEU A 410 1.36 18.58 -7.09
CA LEU A 410 2.11 17.60 -7.88
C LEU A 410 1.54 16.19 -7.69
N HIS A 411 1.27 15.80 -6.45
CA HIS A 411 0.71 14.48 -6.12
C HIS A 411 -0.66 14.28 -6.80
N TRP A 412 -1.56 15.24 -6.67
CA TRP A 412 -2.90 15.17 -7.26
C TRP A 412 -2.88 15.23 -8.78
N ARG A 413 -1.99 16.06 -9.36
CA ARG A 413 -1.80 16.11 -10.83
C ARG A 413 -1.30 14.77 -11.36
N ALA A 414 -0.33 14.15 -10.70
CA ALA A 414 0.16 12.84 -11.11
C ALA A 414 -0.95 11.76 -10.99
N GLY A 415 -1.80 11.84 -9.97
CA GLY A 415 -2.96 10.97 -9.80
C GLY A 415 -3.99 11.15 -10.92
N MET A 416 -4.32 12.38 -11.27
CA MET A 416 -5.21 12.73 -12.38
C MET A 416 -4.69 12.21 -13.72
N LEU A 417 -3.41 12.47 -14.01
CA LEU A 417 -2.75 12.00 -15.25
C LEU A 417 -2.75 10.48 -15.34
N GLY A 418 -2.43 9.78 -14.24
CA GLY A 418 -2.49 8.31 -14.17
C GLY A 418 -3.91 7.77 -14.38
N GLY A 419 -4.91 8.38 -13.74
CA GLY A 419 -6.32 8.00 -13.89
C GLY A 419 -6.89 8.25 -15.29
N SER A 420 -6.37 9.24 -16.01
CA SER A 420 -6.69 9.52 -17.42
C SER A 420 -5.86 8.69 -18.43
N GLY A 421 -4.95 7.81 -17.95
CA GLY A 421 -4.13 6.95 -18.79
C GLY A 421 -2.86 7.62 -19.33
N ARG A 422 -2.54 8.86 -18.96
CA ARG A 422 -1.35 9.64 -19.41
C ARG A 422 -0.11 9.24 -18.58
N LEU A 423 0.33 7.98 -18.70
CA LEU A 423 1.35 7.38 -17.84
C LEU A 423 2.70 8.11 -17.91
N ARG A 424 3.16 8.48 -19.12
CA ARG A 424 4.45 9.18 -19.31
C ARG A 424 4.49 10.49 -18.54
N GLU A 425 3.44 11.27 -18.62
CA GLU A 425 3.34 12.56 -17.92
C GLU A 425 3.18 12.34 -16.41
N ALA A 426 2.36 11.35 -16.00
CA ALA A 426 2.21 10.98 -14.59
C ALA A 426 3.56 10.59 -13.97
N LEU A 427 4.35 9.77 -14.68
CA LEU A 427 5.68 9.35 -14.22
C LEU A 427 6.63 10.54 -14.09
N ALA A 428 6.67 11.44 -15.07
CA ALA A 428 7.50 12.64 -15.00
C ALA A 428 7.14 13.53 -13.80
N VAL A 429 5.85 13.73 -13.53
CA VAL A 429 5.41 14.52 -12.35
C VAL A 429 5.77 13.82 -11.05
N ARG A 430 5.65 12.48 -10.96
CA ARG A 430 6.05 11.72 -9.76
C ARG A 430 7.55 11.76 -9.52
N GLN A 431 8.37 11.66 -10.58
CA GLN A 431 9.82 11.79 -10.47
C GLN A 431 10.22 13.21 -10.03
N ARG A 432 9.53 14.25 -10.53
CA ARG A 432 9.71 15.62 -10.02
C ARG A 432 9.34 15.72 -8.53
N LEU A 433 8.21 15.15 -8.13
CA LEU A 433 7.80 15.14 -6.73
C LEU A 433 8.81 14.35 -5.87
N ASP A 434 9.34 13.25 -6.36
CA ASP A 434 10.39 12.47 -5.68
C ASP A 434 11.67 13.28 -5.47
N ALA A 435 12.04 14.11 -6.46
CA ALA A 435 13.22 14.98 -6.37
C ALA A 435 13.08 16.09 -5.30
N ILE A 436 11.85 16.56 -5.04
CA ILE A 436 11.59 17.62 -4.04
C ILE A 436 11.03 17.08 -2.71
N ASP A 437 10.53 15.84 -2.66
CA ASP A 437 10.00 15.24 -1.42
C ASP A 437 10.36 13.74 -1.37
N PRO A 438 11.67 13.41 -1.27
CA PRO A 438 12.20 12.05 -1.46
C PRO A 438 11.76 11.05 -0.38
N LEU A 439 11.24 11.51 0.75
CA LEU A 439 10.71 10.69 1.83
C LEU A 439 9.17 10.71 1.91
N ASN A 440 8.51 11.12 0.83
CA ASN A 440 7.05 11.08 0.74
C ASN A 440 6.57 9.65 0.41
N VAL A 441 6.16 8.91 1.44
CA VAL A 441 5.75 7.50 1.33
C VAL A 441 4.64 7.30 0.29
N ALA A 442 3.64 8.20 0.25
CA ALA A 442 2.53 8.11 -0.70
C ALA A 442 3.00 8.27 -2.15
N ASN A 443 3.94 9.22 -2.39
CA ASN A 443 4.55 9.36 -3.71
C ASN A 443 5.43 8.16 -4.05
N LEU A 444 6.26 7.67 -3.14
CA LEU A 444 7.14 6.52 -3.37
C LEU A 444 6.34 5.27 -3.78
N LEU A 445 5.25 4.97 -3.07
CA LEU A 445 4.37 3.85 -3.41
C LEU A 445 3.79 4.00 -4.84
N THR A 446 3.29 5.18 -5.15
CA THR A 446 2.66 5.43 -6.45
C THR A 446 3.68 5.61 -7.58
N LEU A 447 4.90 6.08 -7.28
CA LEU A 447 6.04 6.08 -8.20
C LEU A 447 6.48 4.65 -8.54
N ASN A 448 6.60 3.77 -7.53
CA ASN A 448 6.86 2.35 -7.75
C ASN A 448 5.84 1.75 -8.72
N GLY A 449 4.54 1.95 -8.49
CA GLY A 449 3.48 1.48 -9.38
C GLY A 449 3.57 2.06 -10.80
N ALA A 450 3.88 3.36 -10.93
CA ALA A 450 4.03 4.00 -12.24
C ALA A 450 5.25 3.46 -13.01
N LEU A 451 6.36 3.19 -12.32
CA LEU A 451 7.56 2.57 -12.90
C LEU A 451 7.27 1.15 -13.39
N ARG A 452 6.59 0.32 -12.58
CA ARG A 452 6.16 -1.02 -13.00
C ARG A 452 5.26 -0.97 -14.24
N ASN A 453 4.25 -0.10 -14.21
CA ASN A 453 3.34 0.12 -15.35
C ASN A 453 4.05 0.66 -16.61
N SER A 454 5.22 1.30 -16.44
CA SER A 454 6.07 1.77 -17.54
C SER A 454 7.10 0.73 -18.02
N GLY A 455 7.04 -0.50 -17.51
CA GLY A 455 7.98 -1.57 -17.86
C GLY A 455 9.39 -1.36 -17.28
N LYS A 456 9.50 -0.68 -16.14
CA LYS A 456 10.75 -0.35 -15.45
C LYS A 456 10.85 -1.05 -14.07
N PRO A 457 10.77 -2.38 -14.00
CA PRO A 457 10.72 -3.11 -12.72
C PRO A 457 12.00 -2.93 -11.88
N THR A 458 13.17 -2.76 -12.52
CA THR A 458 14.42 -2.53 -11.79
C THR A 458 14.41 -1.18 -11.08
N GLU A 459 13.94 -0.10 -11.74
CA GLU A 459 13.80 1.21 -11.11
C GLU A 459 12.75 1.16 -9.98
N ALA A 460 11.66 0.42 -10.17
CA ALA A 460 10.64 0.21 -9.14
C ALA A 460 11.22 -0.46 -7.90
N SER A 461 12.03 -1.53 -8.06
CA SER A 461 12.66 -2.22 -6.95
C SER A 461 13.63 -1.33 -6.16
N VAL A 462 14.33 -0.38 -6.83
CA VAL A 462 15.16 0.63 -6.13
C VAL A 462 14.30 1.52 -5.22
N VAL A 463 13.13 1.96 -5.71
CA VAL A 463 12.17 2.74 -4.91
C VAL A 463 11.67 1.91 -3.72
N THR A 464 11.32 0.64 -3.93
CA THR A 464 10.91 -0.29 -2.86
C THR A 464 11.98 -0.43 -1.79
N ALA A 465 13.24 -0.62 -2.19
CA ALA A 465 14.34 -0.74 -1.23
C ALA A 465 14.55 0.54 -0.41
N ARG A 466 14.42 1.72 -1.05
CA ARG A 466 14.45 3.00 -0.35
C ARG A 466 13.31 3.11 0.67
N MET A 467 12.08 2.69 0.31
CA MET A 467 10.94 2.66 1.22
C MET A 467 11.19 1.77 2.43
N LEU A 468 11.70 0.55 2.23
CA LEU A 468 11.97 -0.41 3.31
C LEU A 468 13.06 0.10 4.26
N ARG A 469 14.07 0.83 3.77
CA ARG A 469 15.12 1.42 4.61
C ARG A 469 14.61 2.63 5.41
N ALA A 470 13.92 3.54 4.74
CA ALA A 470 13.44 4.77 5.37
C ALA A 470 12.25 4.54 6.30
N PHE A 471 11.42 3.54 5.99
CA PHE A 471 10.15 3.25 6.66
C PHE A 471 9.98 1.75 6.93
N PRO A 472 10.81 1.13 7.78
CA PRO A 472 10.85 -0.31 7.99
C PRO A 472 9.57 -0.90 8.62
N ASP A 473 8.77 -0.08 9.29
CA ASP A 473 7.50 -0.48 9.91
C ASP A 473 6.25 0.11 9.21
N ASN A 474 6.44 0.71 8.03
CA ASN A 474 5.30 1.26 7.29
C ASN A 474 4.68 0.19 6.38
N PRO A 475 3.35 -0.07 6.47
CA PRO A 475 2.71 -1.07 5.64
C PRO A 475 2.80 -0.80 4.13
N GLN A 476 2.93 0.46 3.70
CA GLN A 476 3.07 0.81 2.28
C GLN A 476 4.41 0.31 1.70
N SER A 477 5.48 0.26 2.50
CA SER A 477 6.76 -0.31 2.10
C SER A 477 6.64 -1.79 1.75
N PHE A 478 5.93 -2.54 2.59
CA PHE A 478 5.64 -3.96 2.33
C PHE A 478 4.67 -4.15 1.17
N GLY A 479 3.73 -3.21 0.97
CA GLY A 479 2.83 -3.21 -0.19
C GLY A 479 3.57 -3.07 -1.52
N ALA A 480 4.55 -2.16 -1.60
CA ALA A 480 5.41 -2.01 -2.76
C ALA A 480 6.22 -3.30 -3.03
N GLN A 481 6.82 -3.88 -1.98
CA GLN A 481 7.58 -5.13 -2.09
C GLN A 481 6.71 -6.30 -2.56
N ALA A 482 5.53 -6.47 -1.97
CA ALA A 482 4.62 -7.53 -2.38
C ALA A 482 4.15 -7.33 -3.84
N GLY A 483 3.90 -6.09 -4.25
CA GLY A 483 3.54 -5.76 -5.62
C GLY A 483 4.64 -6.13 -6.63
N ASP A 484 5.89 -5.79 -6.35
CA ASP A 484 7.04 -6.15 -7.20
C ASP A 484 7.15 -7.68 -7.36
N LEU A 485 6.96 -8.44 -6.28
CA LEU A 485 7.01 -9.90 -6.27
C LEU A 485 5.83 -10.54 -7.03
N VAL A 486 4.63 -9.99 -6.87
CA VAL A 486 3.43 -10.45 -7.60
C VAL A 486 3.61 -10.27 -9.11
N ASP A 487 4.08 -9.11 -9.56
CA ASP A 487 4.33 -8.85 -10.99
C ASP A 487 5.42 -9.77 -11.56
N ALA A 488 6.39 -10.18 -10.74
CA ALA A 488 7.39 -11.18 -11.11
C ALA A 488 6.86 -12.64 -11.08
N GLY A 489 5.60 -12.86 -10.69
CA GLY A 489 5.00 -14.19 -10.53
C GLY A 489 5.51 -14.97 -9.31
N GLN A 490 6.20 -14.33 -8.38
CA GLN A 490 6.78 -14.89 -7.16
C GLN A 490 5.77 -14.83 -6.00
N LEU A 491 4.65 -15.56 -6.16
CA LEU A 491 3.51 -15.46 -5.25
C LEU A 491 3.80 -15.95 -3.84
N ALA A 492 4.65 -16.95 -3.70
CA ALA A 492 5.04 -17.50 -2.41
C ALA A 492 5.86 -16.49 -1.60
N GLU A 493 6.82 -15.84 -2.24
CA GLU A 493 7.64 -14.80 -1.64
C GLU A 493 6.82 -13.55 -1.29
N ALA A 494 5.82 -13.20 -2.12
CA ALA A 494 4.92 -12.08 -1.91
C ALA A 494 4.06 -12.21 -0.64
N GLN A 495 3.83 -13.44 -0.17
CA GLN A 495 3.08 -13.70 1.06
C GLN A 495 3.76 -13.10 2.31
N VAL A 496 5.08 -13.05 2.36
CA VAL A 496 5.83 -12.55 3.53
C VAL A 496 5.55 -11.07 3.78
N PRO A 497 5.79 -10.15 2.83
CA PRO A 497 5.45 -8.74 3.01
C PRO A 497 3.94 -8.51 3.14
N ALA A 498 3.10 -9.26 2.45
CA ALA A 498 1.64 -9.16 2.57
C ALA A 498 1.13 -9.53 3.97
N ALA A 499 1.70 -10.57 4.60
CA ALA A 499 1.40 -10.93 5.98
C ALA A 499 1.87 -9.85 6.97
N ARG A 500 3.01 -9.20 6.70
CA ARG A 500 3.50 -8.09 7.53
C ARG A 500 2.53 -6.90 7.49
N MET A 501 1.95 -6.60 6.32
CA MET A 501 0.91 -5.57 6.20
C MET A 501 -0.34 -5.90 7.03
N LEU A 502 -0.76 -7.17 7.07
CA LEU A 502 -1.88 -7.61 7.93
C LEU A 502 -1.56 -7.42 9.41
N ALA A 503 -0.36 -7.80 9.84
CA ALA A 503 0.10 -7.61 11.21
C ALA A 503 0.12 -6.13 11.63
N LEU A 504 0.42 -5.23 10.69
CA LEU A 504 0.40 -3.77 10.88
C LEU A 504 -1.01 -3.17 10.71
N LYS A 505 -2.06 -4.00 10.55
CA LYS A 505 -3.47 -3.58 10.43
C LYS A 505 -3.72 -2.57 9.31
N SER A 506 -3.03 -2.69 8.18
CA SER A 506 -3.25 -1.86 7.00
C SER A 506 -4.61 -2.16 6.36
N ASN A 507 -5.38 -1.13 6.05
CA ASN A 507 -6.67 -1.26 5.37
C ASN A 507 -6.56 -1.90 3.97
N TRP A 508 -5.38 -1.83 3.34
CA TRP A 508 -5.13 -2.40 2.01
C TRP A 508 -4.62 -3.85 2.06
N ALA A 509 -4.18 -4.30 3.22
CA ALA A 509 -3.62 -5.64 3.38
C ALA A 509 -4.60 -6.77 3.02
N PRO A 510 -5.91 -6.72 3.38
CA PRO A 510 -6.84 -7.75 3.01
C PRO A 510 -6.98 -7.93 1.50
N GLY A 511 -7.05 -6.81 0.74
CA GLY A 511 -7.16 -6.85 -0.73
C GLY A 511 -5.93 -7.43 -1.42
N LEU A 512 -4.73 -7.02 -1.00
CA LEU A 512 -3.48 -7.55 -1.53
C LEU A 512 -3.35 -9.06 -1.25
N ASN A 513 -3.61 -9.48 -0.02
CA ASN A 513 -3.59 -10.90 0.35
C ASN A 513 -4.62 -11.70 -0.43
N ALA A 514 -5.84 -11.18 -0.59
CA ALA A 514 -6.88 -11.82 -1.39
C ALA A 514 -6.44 -12.01 -2.85
N GLY A 515 -5.76 -11.02 -3.45
CA GLY A 515 -5.18 -11.12 -4.79
C GLY A 515 -4.13 -12.24 -4.90
N ILE A 516 -3.21 -12.33 -3.93
CA ILE A 516 -2.19 -13.37 -3.90
C ILE A 516 -2.82 -14.77 -3.74
N TYR A 517 -3.77 -14.95 -2.79
CA TYR A 517 -4.46 -16.23 -2.62
C TYR A 517 -5.33 -16.59 -3.81
N TYR A 518 -5.94 -15.60 -4.49
CA TYR A 518 -6.65 -15.82 -5.73
C TYR A 518 -5.72 -16.37 -6.82
N ALA A 519 -4.57 -15.75 -7.05
CA ALA A 519 -3.58 -16.21 -8.03
C ALA A 519 -3.00 -17.59 -7.67
N LEU A 520 -2.93 -17.93 -6.38
CA LEU A 520 -2.59 -19.27 -5.90
C LEU A 520 -3.75 -20.28 -6.04
N GLY A 521 -4.98 -19.85 -6.31
CA GLY A 521 -6.16 -20.70 -6.38
C GLY A 521 -6.67 -21.20 -5.03
N ASP A 522 -6.46 -20.42 -3.95
CA ASP A 522 -7.03 -20.66 -2.62
C ASP A 522 -8.25 -19.77 -2.38
N PHE A 523 -9.35 -20.12 -3.03
CA PHE A 523 -10.55 -19.29 -3.07
C PHE A 523 -11.32 -19.24 -1.76
N GLU A 524 -11.27 -20.29 -0.94
CA GLU A 524 -11.86 -20.28 0.41
C GLU A 524 -11.14 -19.26 1.30
N LYS A 525 -9.82 -19.18 1.18
CA LYS A 525 -9.05 -18.16 1.88
C LYS A 525 -9.42 -16.75 1.42
N VAL A 526 -9.61 -16.54 0.12
CA VAL A 526 -10.08 -15.24 -0.45
C VAL A 526 -11.43 -14.84 0.16
N LEU A 527 -12.40 -15.76 0.28
CA LEU A 527 -13.71 -15.50 0.91
C LEU A 527 -13.58 -15.01 2.36
N SER A 528 -12.56 -15.48 3.08
CA SER A 528 -12.34 -15.12 4.49
C SER A 528 -11.65 -13.78 4.71
N LEU A 529 -11.09 -13.16 3.66
CA LEU A 529 -10.20 -11.99 3.80
C LEU A 529 -10.89 -10.66 3.53
N GLN A 530 -11.69 -10.56 2.49
CA GLN A 530 -12.26 -9.29 2.07
C GLN A 530 -13.58 -9.43 1.31
N GLU A 531 -14.54 -8.59 1.67
CA GLU A 531 -15.86 -8.58 1.05
C GLU A 531 -15.83 -8.11 -0.43
N SER A 532 -14.96 -7.15 -0.76
CA SER A 532 -14.84 -6.62 -2.14
C SER A 532 -14.33 -7.65 -3.17
N THR A 533 -13.70 -8.75 -2.75
CA THR A 533 -13.22 -9.82 -3.63
C THR A 533 -14.13 -11.06 -3.59
N ARG A 534 -15.20 -11.01 -2.80
CA ARG A 534 -16.08 -12.16 -2.53
C ARG A 534 -16.74 -12.69 -3.80
N SER A 535 -17.26 -11.81 -4.67
CA SER A 535 -17.88 -12.22 -5.93
C SER A 535 -16.92 -13.01 -6.83
N ARG A 536 -15.67 -12.60 -6.95
CA ARG A 536 -14.65 -13.32 -7.75
C ARG A 536 -14.32 -14.69 -7.16
N ALA A 537 -14.22 -14.80 -5.84
CA ALA A 537 -13.98 -16.07 -5.17
C ALA A 537 -15.17 -17.04 -5.35
N LEU A 538 -16.41 -16.54 -5.28
CA LEU A 538 -17.62 -17.33 -5.54
C LEU A 538 -17.67 -17.83 -7.00
N ILE A 539 -17.32 -16.99 -7.97
CA ILE A 539 -17.14 -17.40 -9.37
C ILE A 539 -16.14 -18.56 -9.47
N ALA A 540 -15.01 -18.41 -8.80
CA ALA A 540 -13.96 -19.42 -8.80
C ALA A 540 -14.43 -20.76 -8.25
N LEU A 541 -15.25 -20.75 -7.23
CA LEU A 541 -15.86 -21.93 -6.62
C LEU A 541 -17.09 -22.47 -7.41
N GLY A 542 -17.45 -21.85 -8.53
CA GLY A 542 -18.62 -22.25 -9.33
C GLY A 542 -19.97 -21.80 -8.78
N ARG A 543 -19.97 -20.94 -7.74
CA ARG A 543 -21.17 -20.41 -7.08
C ARG A 543 -21.64 -19.11 -7.76
N ASN A 544 -21.89 -19.19 -9.08
CA ASN A 544 -22.08 -18.00 -9.93
C ASN A 544 -23.32 -17.17 -9.54
N GLU A 545 -24.44 -17.81 -9.16
CA GLU A 545 -25.66 -17.10 -8.73
C GLU A 545 -25.46 -16.30 -7.44
N GLU A 546 -24.71 -16.87 -6.50
CA GLU A 546 -24.34 -16.16 -5.27
C GLU A 546 -23.37 -15.01 -5.58
N ALA A 547 -22.46 -15.20 -6.52
CA ALA A 547 -21.56 -14.14 -6.96
C ALA A 547 -22.32 -12.94 -7.53
N VAL A 548 -23.34 -13.21 -8.36
CA VAL A 548 -24.22 -12.17 -8.92
C VAL A 548 -25.01 -11.46 -7.82
N ALA A 549 -25.57 -12.21 -6.86
CA ALA A 549 -26.33 -11.63 -5.75
C ALA A 549 -25.47 -10.67 -4.91
N VAL A 550 -24.28 -11.12 -4.50
CA VAL A 550 -23.33 -10.29 -3.72
C VAL A 550 -22.87 -9.06 -4.51
N ALA A 551 -22.52 -9.22 -5.78
CA ALA A 551 -22.09 -8.09 -6.61
C ALA A 551 -23.21 -7.07 -6.83
N ARG A 552 -24.46 -7.53 -6.98
CA ARG A 552 -25.63 -6.66 -7.12
C ARG A 552 -25.94 -5.88 -5.85
N GLU A 553 -25.89 -6.54 -4.69
CA GLU A 553 -26.08 -5.89 -3.39
C GLU A 553 -25.03 -4.78 -3.17
N ARG A 554 -23.78 -5.08 -3.46
CA ARG A 554 -22.69 -4.11 -3.34
C ARG A 554 -22.87 -2.93 -4.31
N PHE A 555 -23.24 -3.19 -5.56
CA PHE A 555 -23.48 -2.14 -6.54
C PHE A 555 -24.70 -1.28 -6.17
N ALA A 556 -25.77 -1.89 -5.66
CA ALA A 556 -26.96 -1.14 -5.19
C ALA A 556 -26.63 -0.24 -3.99
N ALA A 557 -25.76 -0.69 -3.09
CA ALA A 557 -25.31 0.11 -1.93
C ALA A 557 -24.39 1.28 -2.32
N ALA A 558 -23.63 1.15 -3.41
CA ALA A 558 -22.67 2.17 -3.87
C ALA A 558 -22.61 2.21 -5.42
N PRO A 559 -23.64 2.78 -6.09
CA PRO A 559 -23.71 2.77 -7.55
C PRO A 559 -22.59 3.55 -8.25
N GLU A 560 -21.93 4.47 -7.55
CA GLU A 560 -20.79 5.24 -8.06
C GLU A 560 -19.42 4.57 -7.79
N ASP A 561 -19.39 3.45 -7.02
CA ASP A 561 -18.18 2.64 -6.87
C ASP A 561 -17.91 1.80 -8.13
N ARG A 562 -16.90 2.22 -8.89
CA ARG A 562 -16.45 1.53 -10.11
C ARG A 562 -16.06 0.08 -9.90
N GLY A 563 -15.50 -0.22 -8.73
CA GLY A 563 -15.16 -1.60 -8.35
C GLY A 563 -16.42 -2.46 -8.23
N ALA A 564 -17.48 -1.94 -7.59
CA ALA A 564 -18.76 -2.63 -7.47
C ALA A 564 -19.43 -2.83 -8.86
N ALA A 565 -19.42 -1.79 -9.69
CA ALA A 565 -19.96 -1.88 -11.06
C ALA A 565 -19.20 -2.90 -11.93
N ARG A 566 -17.86 -2.86 -11.90
CA ARG A 566 -17.03 -3.84 -12.61
C ARG A 566 -17.29 -5.26 -12.12
N ASP A 567 -17.35 -5.47 -10.81
CA ASP A 567 -17.58 -6.79 -10.21
C ASP A 567 -18.94 -7.35 -10.60
N LEU A 568 -19.98 -6.49 -10.71
CA LEU A 568 -21.30 -6.91 -11.20
C LEU A 568 -21.28 -7.31 -12.67
N LEU A 569 -20.66 -6.49 -13.55
CA LEU A 569 -20.51 -6.83 -14.97
C LEU A 569 -19.75 -8.16 -15.14
N THR A 570 -18.67 -8.35 -14.37
CA THR A 570 -17.90 -9.59 -14.38
C THR A 570 -18.75 -10.78 -13.91
N ALA A 571 -19.46 -10.65 -12.78
CA ALA A 571 -20.29 -11.73 -12.24
C ALA A 571 -21.41 -12.14 -13.22
N LEU A 572 -22.10 -11.16 -13.82
CA LEU A 572 -23.12 -11.42 -14.84
C LEU A 572 -22.53 -12.13 -16.07
N SER A 573 -21.36 -11.71 -16.55
CA SER A 573 -20.66 -12.34 -17.68
C SER A 573 -20.31 -13.80 -17.39
N TRP A 574 -19.76 -14.09 -16.20
CA TRP A 574 -19.36 -15.44 -15.80
C TRP A 574 -20.55 -16.35 -15.44
N ALA A 575 -21.67 -15.77 -15.04
CA ALA A 575 -22.93 -16.50 -14.83
C ALA A 575 -23.71 -16.76 -16.15
N GLY A 576 -23.26 -16.22 -17.28
CA GLY A 576 -23.96 -16.32 -18.55
C GLY A 576 -25.22 -15.47 -18.65
N ARG A 577 -25.40 -14.49 -17.72
CA ARG A 577 -26.60 -13.61 -17.67
C ARG A 577 -26.42 -12.41 -18.62
N PHE A 578 -26.19 -12.72 -19.90
CA PHE A 578 -25.80 -11.74 -20.91
C PHE A 578 -26.87 -10.70 -21.23
N ASP A 579 -28.15 -11.08 -21.24
CA ASP A 579 -29.24 -10.13 -21.48
C ASP A 579 -29.32 -9.06 -20.38
N GLU A 580 -29.15 -9.49 -19.13
CA GLU A 580 -29.17 -8.59 -17.99
C GLU A 580 -27.91 -7.68 -17.98
N LEU A 581 -26.74 -8.22 -18.31
CA LEU A 581 -25.51 -7.44 -18.46
C LEU A 581 -25.69 -6.33 -19.49
N LEU A 582 -26.21 -6.67 -20.68
CA LEU A 582 -26.40 -5.71 -21.76
C LEU A 582 -27.53 -4.71 -21.47
N ALA A 583 -28.53 -5.10 -20.68
CA ALA A 583 -29.56 -4.18 -20.20
C ALA A 583 -28.97 -3.16 -19.22
N LEU A 584 -28.21 -3.62 -18.22
CA LEU A 584 -27.49 -2.77 -17.26
C LEU A 584 -26.54 -1.80 -17.97
N TYR A 585 -25.78 -2.30 -18.96
CA TYR A 585 -24.86 -1.45 -19.75
C TYR A 585 -25.60 -0.31 -20.43
N ARG A 586 -26.72 -0.57 -21.11
CA ARG A 586 -27.51 0.45 -21.80
C ARG A 586 -28.21 1.41 -20.85
N GLU A 587 -28.75 0.90 -19.76
CA GLU A 587 -29.45 1.72 -18.77
C GLU A 587 -28.50 2.68 -18.03
N ARG A 588 -27.32 2.22 -17.65
CA ARG A 588 -26.42 2.98 -16.77
C ARG A 588 -25.44 3.87 -17.51
N TRP A 589 -24.93 3.43 -18.66
CA TRP A 589 -23.88 4.15 -19.39
C TRP A 589 -24.26 4.54 -20.82
N ASP A 590 -25.38 4.07 -21.32
CA ASP A 590 -25.94 4.33 -22.66
C ASP A 590 -25.03 3.80 -23.79
N ASP A 591 -23.78 4.30 -23.87
CA ASP A 591 -22.80 3.97 -24.90
C ASP A 591 -21.38 3.76 -24.35
N LEU A 592 -20.43 3.48 -25.25
CA LEU A 592 -19.03 3.28 -24.94
C LEU A 592 -18.35 4.56 -24.41
N LYS A 593 -18.84 5.74 -24.77
CA LYS A 593 -18.32 7.02 -24.25
C LYS A 593 -18.76 7.23 -22.80
N GLY A 594 -19.98 6.93 -22.46
CA GLY A 594 -20.46 6.92 -21.08
C GLY A 594 -19.69 5.94 -20.21
N LEU A 595 -19.43 4.73 -20.76
CA LEU A 595 -18.60 3.73 -20.11
C LEU A 595 -17.17 4.25 -19.82
N ASP A 596 -16.54 4.91 -20.80
CA ASP A 596 -15.20 5.51 -20.65
C ASP A 596 -15.19 6.61 -19.60
N THR A 597 -16.20 7.46 -19.60
CA THR A 597 -16.35 8.54 -18.61
C THR A 597 -16.42 7.95 -17.20
N TYR A 598 -17.13 6.85 -17.03
CA TYR A 598 -17.31 6.20 -15.73
C TYR A 598 -16.05 5.43 -15.28
N PHE A 599 -15.53 4.52 -16.12
CA PHE A 599 -14.41 3.64 -15.73
C PHE A 599 -13.02 4.25 -15.98
N GLY A 600 -12.88 5.17 -16.93
CA GLY A 600 -11.61 5.74 -17.36
C GLY A 600 -10.86 4.88 -18.37
N ALA A 601 -9.71 5.38 -18.84
CA ALA A 601 -8.99 4.79 -19.97
C ALA A 601 -8.28 3.46 -19.65
N VAL A 602 -7.87 3.23 -18.39
CA VAL A 602 -7.03 2.09 -18.00
C VAL A 602 -7.86 0.84 -17.68
N GLU A 603 -9.11 0.99 -17.27
CA GLU A 603 -9.98 -0.11 -16.85
C GLU A 603 -10.65 -0.77 -18.05
N MET A 604 -10.16 -1.93 -18.50
CA MET A 604 -10.64 -2.61 -19.72
C MET A 604 -11.55 -3.82 -19.44
N GLU A 605 -11.67 -4.27 -18.20
CA GLU A 605 -12.48 -5.45 -17.85
C GLU A 605 -13.97 -5.30 -18.18
N PRO A 606 -14.60 -4.12 -18.03
CA PRO A 606 -15.97 -3.88 -18.49
C PRO A 606 -16.16 -4.10 -19.99
N LEU A 607 -15.18 -3.69 -20.81
CA LEU A 607 -15.22 -3.94 -22.27
C LEU A 607 -15.18 -5.43 -22.59
N SER A 608 -14.36 -6.21 -21.84
CA SER A 608 -14.31 -7.66 -21.96
C SER A 608 -15.66 -8.31 -21.67
N SER A 609 -16.30 -7.92 -20.56
CA SER A 609 -17.60 -8.44 -20.16
C SER A 609 -18.70 -8.13 -21.19
N ILE A 610 -18.74 -6.88 -21.68
CA ILE A 610 -19.72 -6.42 -22.69
C ILE A 610 -19.48 -7.14 -24.03
N ALA A 611 -18.25 -7.20 -24.52
CA ALA A 611 -17.93 -7.88 -25.78
C ALA A 611 -18.24 -9.39 -25.72
N THR A 612 -17.98 -10.04 -24.58
CA THR A 612 -18.35 -11.43 -24.32
C THR A 612 -19.85 -11.64 -24.42
N ALA A 613 -20.64 -10.79 -23.79
CA ALA A 613 -22.09 -10.86 -23.83
C ALA A 613 -22.64 -10.62 -25.25
N GLN A 614 -22.13 -9.62 -25.97
CA GLN A 614 -22.50 -9.32 -27.35
C GLN A 614 -22.19 -10.49 -28.30
N ARG A 615 -21.03 -11.15 -28.12
CA ARG A 615 -20.66 -12.33 -28.89
C ARG A 615 -21.61 -13.49 -28.62
N ALA A 616 -21.89 -13.78 -27.36
CA ALA A 616 -22.78 -14.86 -26.95
C ALA A 616 -24.21 -14.67 -27.46
N GLN A 617 -24.66 -13.41 -27.56
CA GLN A 617 -25.98 -13.04 -28.08
C GLN A 617 -26.05 -12.81 -29.61
N GLY A 618 -24.95 -13.09 -30.33
CA GLY A 618 -24.87 -12.93 -31.78
C GLY A 618 -24.98 -11.47 -32.26
N GLN A 619 -24.74 -10.49 -31.42
CA GLN A 619 -24.84 -9.06 -31.74
C GLN A 619 -23.60 -8.56 -32.52
N GLN A 620 -23.40 -9.04 -33.71
CA GLN A 620 -22.16 -8.86 -34.50
C GLN A 620 -21.75 -7.40 -34.70
N GLN A 621 -22.71 -6.51 -35.01
CA GLN A 621 -22.43 -5.09 -35.23
C GLN A 621 -21.99 -4.37 -33.94
N ALA A 622 -22.66 -4.66 -32.82
CA ALA A 622 -22.30 -4.11 -31.52
C ALA A 622 -20.93 -4.62 -31.04
N LEU A 623 -20.67 -5.92 -31.22
CA LEU A 623 -19.37 -6.52 -30.91
C LEU A 623 -18.25 -5.87 -31.72
N ALA A 624 -18.42 -5.69 -33.03
CA ALA A 624 -17.43 -5.03 -33.87
C ALA A 624 -17.13 -3.61 -33.41
N ALA A 625 -18.15 -2.85 -33.00
CA ALA A 625 -17.99 -1.50 -32.44
C ALA A 625 -17.22 -1.51 -31.11
N THR A 626 -17.58 -2.43 -30.20
CA THR A 626 -16.89 -2.58 -28.89
C THR A 626 -15.43 -2.99 -29.08
N LEU A 627 -15.14 -3.92 -29.97
CA LEU A 627 -13.75 -4.36 -30.27
C LEU A 627 -12.94 -3.23 -30.92
N ALA A 628 -13.52 -2.47 -31.84
CA ALA A 628 -12.83 -1.32 -32.47
C ALA A 628 -12.51 -0.23 -31.41
N HIS A 629 -13.44 0.01 -30.50
CA HIS A 629 -13.23 0.95 -29.38
C HIS A 629 -12.13 0.46 -28.42
N TRP A 630 -12.18 -0.83 -28.04
CA TRP A 630 -11.17 -1.45 -27.18
C TRP A 630 -9.77 -1.37 -27.79
N ARG A 631 -9.64 -1.64 -29.10
CA ARG A 631 -8.38 -1.51 -29.84
C ARG A 631 -7.84 -0.09 -29.78
N LYS A 632 -8.68 0.92 -30.08
CA LYS A 632 -8.27 2.34 -29.96
C LYS A 632 -7.77 2.69 -28.57
N ARG A 633 -8.40 2.13 -27.53
CA ARG A 633 -7.98 2.35 -26.15
C ARG A 633 -6.61 1.74 -25.87
N ILE A 634 -6.35 0.51 -26.30
CA ILE A 634 -5.04 -0.13 -26.18
C ILE A 634 -3.97 0.69 -26.91
N ASP A 635 -4.25 1.13 -28.14
CA ASP A 635 -3.31 1.93 -28.93
C ASP A 635 -3.04 3.28 -28.27
N PHE A 636 -4.08 3.97 -27.77
CA PHE A 636 -3.94 5.19 -26.98
C PHE A 636 -3.03 5.00 -25.77
N LEU A 637 -3.24 3.96 -24.95
CA LEU A 637 -2.42 3.73 -23.77
C LEU A 637 -0.94 3.45 -24.12
N ARG A 638 -0.68 2.75 -25.21
CA ARG A 638 0.69 2.57 -25.74
C ARG A 638 1.34 3.90 -26.14
N GLU A 639 0.60 4.76 -26.82
CA GLU A 639 1.06 6.13 -27.14
C GLU A 639 1.35 6.94 -25.88
N GLN A 640 0.61 6.70 -24.80
CA GLN A 640 0.81 7.36 -23.50
C GLN A 640 1.94 6.77 -22.65
N GLY A 641 2.67 5.78 -23.13
CA GLY A 641 3.88 5.26 -22.49
C GLY A 641 3.73 3.91 -21.79
N TYR A 642 2.58 3.23 -21.92
CA TYR A 642 2.48 1.85 -21.48
C TYR A 642 3.25 0.94 -22.43
N PRO A 643 4.10 0.03 -21.91
CA PRO A 643 4.90 -0.88 -22.73
C PRO A 643 4.03 -1.90 -23.47
N ALA A 644 4.62 -2.55 -24.47
CA ALA A 644 3.93 -3.57 -25.26
C ALA A 644 3.44 -4.76 -24.40
N ASP A 645 4.06 -4.99 -23.25
CA ASP A 645 3.70 -6.05 -22.32
C ASP A 645 2.66 -5.63 -21.25
N ALA A 646 2.28 -4.36 -21.22
CA ALA A 646 1.15 -3.93 -20.42
C ALA A 646 -0.17 -4.49 -20.99
N PHE A 647 -1.08 -4.84 -20.11
CA PHE A 647 -2.44 -5.30 -20.46
C PHE A 647 -2.49 -6.58 -21.30
N LEU A 648 -1.47 -7.45 -21.26
CA LEU A 648 -1.41 -8.67 -22.08
C LEU A 648 -2.65 -9.57 -21.93
N MET A 649 -3.18 -9.76 -20.72
CA MET A 649 -4.41 -10.53 -20.51
C MET A 649 -5.64 -9.87 -21.15
N SER A 650 -5.74 -8.54 -21.02
CA SER A 650 -6.82 -7.77 -21.68
C SER A 650 -6.72 -7.88 -23.20
N GLU A 651 -5.51 -7.78 -23.75
CA GLU A 651 -5.27 -7.92 -25.19
C GLU A 651 -5.51 -9.37 -25.67
N ALA A 652 -5.16 -10.37 -24.89
CA ALA A 652 -5.45 -11.78 -25.21
C ALA A 652 -6.96 -12.03 -25.28
N ARG A 653 -7.74 -11.51 -24.32
CA ARG A 653 -9.22 -11.56 -24.35
C ARG A 653 -9.79 -10.83 -25.57
N TYR A 654 -9.30 -9.61 -25.83
CA TYR A 654 -9.69 -8.85 -27.03
C TYR A 654 -9.48 -9.68 -28.31
N ARG A 655 -8.28 -10.26 -28.51
CA ARG A 655 -7.93 -11.06 -29.68
C ARG A 655 -8.75 -12.34 -29.81
N ALA A 656 -9.03 -13.00 -28.68
CA ALA A 656 -9.90 -14.18 -28.66
C ALA A 656 -11.32 -13.81 -29.12
N LEU A 657 -11.88 -12.74 -28.56
CA LEU A 657 -13.21 -12.23 -28.94
C LEU A 657 -13.25 -11.67 -30.37
N ALA A 658 -12.15 -11.21 -30.93
CA ALA A 658 -12.02 -10.80 -32.31
C ALA A 658 -11.85 -11.99 -33.29
N GLY A 659 -11.70 -13.22 -32.80
CA GLY A 659 -11.45 -14.40 -33.64
C GLY A 659 -9.99 -14.52 -34.12
N GLU A 660 -9.08 -13.74 -33.57
CA GLU A 660 -7.65 -13.73 -33.91
C GLU A 660 -6.89 -14.84 -33.17
N ARG A 661 -7.25 -16.12 -33.41
CA ARG A 661 -6.75 -17.28 -32.65
C ARG A 661 -5.24 -17.26 -32.41
N THR A 662 -4.44 -17.19 -33.47
CA THR A 662 -2.96 -17.28 -33.38
C THR A 662 -2.39 -16.09 -32.55
N ALA A 663 -2.93 -14.90 -32.76
CA ALA A 663 -2.50 -13.72 -32.04
C ALA A 663 -2.92 -13.77 -30.55
N ALA A 664 -4.10 -14.28 -30.24
CA ALA A 664 -4.58 -14.48 -28.88
C ALA A 664 -3.66 -15.43 -28.10
N LEU A 665 -3.34 -16.59 -28.66
CA LEU A 665 -2.46 -17.58 -28.05
C LEU A 665 -1.02 -17.06 -27.86
N LYS A 666 -0.48 -16.34 -28.85
CA LYS A 666 0.84 -15.69 -28.72
C LYS A 666 0.87 -14.67 -27.60
N THR A 667 -0.19 -13.85 -27.51
CA THR A 667 -0.30 -12.83 -26.45
C THR A 667 -0.45 -13.47 -25.07
N LEU A 668 -1.24 -14.54 -24.97
CA LEU A 668 -1.40 -15.32 -23.75
C LEU A 668 -0.08 -15.96 -23.29
N THR A 669 0.70 -16.52 -24.22
CA THR A 669 2.03 -17.05 -23.90
C THR A 669 2.92 -15.99 -23.27
N ARG A 670 2.95 -14.78 -23.85
CA ARG A 670 3.71 -13.66 -23.28
C ARG A 670 3.21 -13.26 -21.89
N ALA A 671 1.88 -13.21 -21.67
CA ALA A 671 1.32 -12.91 -20.36
C ALA A 671 1.81 -13.90 -19.29
N ILE A 672 1.81 -15.19 -19.61
CA ILE A 672 2.32 -16.23 -18.70
C ILE A 672 3.82 -16.07 -18.45
N ASP A 673 4.61 -15.71 -19.47
CA ASP A 673 6.05 -15.48 -19.37
C ASP A 673 6.39 -14.28 -18.48
N THR A 674 5.56 -13.25 -18.51
CA THR A 674 5.76 -12.02 -17.73
C THR A 674 5.19 -12.06 -16.31
N GLY A 675 4.68 -13.20 -15.86
CA GLY A 675 4.27 -13.35 -14.46
C GLY A 675 2.78 -13.57 -14.21
N GLU A 676 1.94 -13.55 -15.27
CA GLU A 676 0.50 -13.78 -15.11
C GLU A 676 0.19 -15.15 -14.50
N ARG A 677 -0.67 -15.17 -13.49
CA ARG A 677 -1.08 -16.38 -12.75
C ARG A 677 -2.59 -16.34 -12.48
N ASP A 678 -3.37 -16.77 -13.50
CA ASP A 678 -4.83 -16.86 -13.36
C ASP A 678 -5.29 -18.34 -13.36
N PRO A 679 -5.66 -18.89 -12.21
CA PRO A 679 -6.12 -20.27 -12.09
C PRO A 679 -7.47 -20.54 -12.80
N LEU A 680 -8.22 -19.49 -13.14
CA LEU A 680 -9.53 -19.60 -13.81
C LEU A 680 -9.47 -19.42 -15.32
N LEU A 681 -8.30 -19.21 -15.90
CA LEU A 681 -8.13 -18.93 -17.33
C LEU A 681 -8.91 -19.88 -18.23
N GLY A 682 -8.95 -21.19 -17.92
CA GLY A 682 -9.69 -22.18 -18.70
C GLY A 682 -11.21 -22.05 -18.65
N ARG A 683 -11.74 -21.29 -17.70
CA ARG A 683 -13.17 -21.03 -17.54
C ARG A 683 -13.58 -19.63 -18.01
N ASP A 684 -12.60 -18.76 -18.30
CA ASP A 684 -12.87 -17.37 -18.71
C ASP A 684 -13.77 -17.36 -19.96
N PRO A 685 -14.94 -16.69 -19.89
CA PRO A 685 -15.89 -16.65 -20.98
C PRO A 685 -15.35 -16.04 -22.28
N ALA A 686 -14.37 -15.13 -22.18
CA ALA A 686 -13.74 -14.52 -23.35
C ALA A 686 -12.95 -15.52 -24.23
N PHE A 687 -12.49 -16.65 -23.65
CA PHE A 687 -11.79 -17.71 -24.35
C PHE A 687 -12.68 -18.92 -24.68
N ALA A 688 -14.00 -18.76 -24.63
CA ALA A 688 -14.94 -19.89 -24.82
C ALA A 688 -14.69 -20.68 -26.11
N GLU A 689 -14.36 -20.02 -27.23
CA GLU A 689 -14.09 -20.66 -28.52
C GLU A 689 -12.72 -21.36 -28.60
N LEU A 690 -11.81 -21.03 -27.66
CA LEU A 690 -10.49 -21.64 -27.62
C LEU A 690 -10.40 -22.82 -26.64
N ARG A 691 -11.46 -23.15 -25.90
CA ARG A 691 -11.42 -24.18 -24.83
C ARG A 691 -10.98 -25.54 -25.33
N ASP A 692 -11.34 -25.91 -26.55
CA ASP A 692 -10.98 -27.18 -27.17
C ASP A 692 -9.67 -27.13 -27.97
N ASP A 693 -9.10 -25.98 -28.12
CA ASP A 693 -7.86 -25.76 -28.85
C ASP A 693 -6.66 -26.43 -28.13
N PRO A 694 -5.84 -27.27 -28.83
CA PRO A 694 -4.71 -27.94 -28.21
C PRO A 694 -3.65 -27.00 -27.66
N ASP A 695 -3.37 -25.87 -28.36
CA ASP A 695 -2.37 -24.92 -27.96
C ASP A 695 -2.85 -24.13 -26.72
N PHE A 696 -4.16 -23.81 -26.63
CA PHE A 696 -4.75 -23.20 -25.44
C PHE A 696 -4.67 -24.14 -24.24
N LYS A 697 -5.02 -25.45 -24.44
CA LYS A 697 -4.88 -26.46 -23.37
C LYS A 697 -3.43 -26.60 -22.91
N ALA A 698 -2.45 -26.48 -23.80
CA ALA A 698 -1.04 -26.46 -23.41
C ALA A 698 -0.66 -25.26 -22.55
N GLN A 699 -1.19 -24.05 -22.85
CA GLN A 699 -0.99 -22.87 -22.00
C GLN A 699 -1.64 -23.02 -20.64
N LEU A 700 -2.84 -23.60 -20.54
CA LEU A 700 -3.50 -23.91 -19.27
C LEU A 700 -2.66 -24.87 -18.41
N ALA A 701 -2.14 -25.94 -19.01
CA ALA A 701 -1.27 -26.89 -18.32
C ALA A 701 0.01 -26.21 -17.82
N ARG A 702 0.59 -25.32 -18.61
CA ARG A 702 1.77 -24.51 -18.25
C ARG A 702 1.46 -23.57 -17.08
N MET A 703 0.36 -22.81 -17.14
CA MET A 703 -0.11 -21.94 -16.08
C MET A 703 -0.28 -22.70 -14.76
N LYS A 704 -1.01 -23.81 -14.82
CA LYS A 704 -1.22 -24.71 -13.66
C LYS A 704 0.11 -25.20 -13.07
N LYS A 705 1.09 -25.59 -13.91
CA LYS A 705 2.41 -26.01 -13.46
C LYS A 705 3.14 -24.89 -12.71
N LEU A 706 3.08 -23.66 -13.22
CA LEU A 706 3.71 -22.48 -12.57
C LEU A 706 3.05 -22.14 -11.23
N ILE A 707 1.71 -22.15 -11.19
CA ILE A 707 0.97 -21.92 -9.93
C ILE A 707 1.30 -23.04 -8.91
N ASN A 708 1.35 -24.29 -9.34
CA ASN A 708 1.68 -25.42 -8.46
C ASN A 708 3.12 -25.35 -7.94
N ALA A 709 4.06 -24.78 -8.69
CA ALA A 709 5.40 -24.51 -8.19
C ALA A 709 5.40 -23.50 -7.04
N GLU A 710 4.61 -22.44 -7.14
CA GLU A 710 4.44 -21.47 -6.05
C GLU A 710 3.71 -22.08 -4.84
N ARG A 711 2.65 -22.84 -5.08
CA ARG A 711 1.91 -23.58 -4.03
C ARG A 711 2.81 -24.56 -3.27
N ALA A 712 3.71 -25.24 -3.96
CA ALA A 712 4.65 -26.18 -3.33
C ALA A 712 5.61 -25.50 -2.36
N LYS A 713 6.06 -24.27 -2.64
CA LYS A 713 6.88 -23.46 -1.73
C LYS A 713 6.14 -23.14 -0.42
N LEU A 714 4.82 -23.06 -0.48
CA LEU A 714 3.93 -22.78 0.67
C LEU A 714 3.36 -24.04 1.32
N ASN A 715 3.79 -25.23 0.93
CA ASN A 715 3.24 -26.52 1.35
C ASN A 715 1.74 -26.69 1.09
N MET A 716 1.20 -26.00 0.07
CA MET A 716 -0.18 -26.14 -0.35
C MET A 716 -0.32 -27.33 -1.30
N ALA A 717 -1.46 -28.03 -1.24
CA ALA A 717 -1.77 -29.09 -2.22
C ALA A 717 -1.80 -28.53 -3.64
N PRO A 718 -1.37 -29.30 -4.67
CA PRO A 718 -1.46 -28.85 -6.05
C PRO A 718 -2.93 -28.59 -6.43
N LEU A 719 -3.12 -27.70 -7.40
CA LEU A 719 -4.44 -27.46 -8.01
C LEU A 719 -4.95 -28.78 -8.65
N PRO A 720 -6.26 -29.07 -8.54
CA PRO A 720 -6.88 -30.27 -9.06
C PRO A 720 -6.78 -30.39 -10.59
#